data_dcb3440cf7e5118d590534658e60929d
#
_entry.id   dcb3440cf7e5118d590534658e60929d
#
_cell.length_a   1.000
_cell.length_b   1.000
_cell.length_c   1.000
_cell.angle_alpha   90.00
_cell.angle_beta   90.00
_cell.angle_gamma   90.00
#
_symmetry.space_group_name_H-M   'P 1'
#
loop_
_entity.id
_entity.type
_entity.pdbx_description
1 polymer ?
#
loop_
_entity_poly.entity_id
_entity_poly.type
_entity_poly.pdbx_seq_one_letter_code
_entity_poly.pdbx_strand_id
1 'polypeptide(L)'
;MIKKILLITPELEYTGALNSFKRICEVLLNNKYAVDIWTYNEGPYISEFDKLGVYVEVISEDDIDSKWVHERISKYSLVIANTIVVYKCVELIQNLTPVVWYIREAENLPDFFWKPERKLALEKAKKLYVVSEYAKDFIIHNYNKNVEVLHNYVDDVFYEKHDDFLKQIKSDKLKFLALGTIEKRKGYDVLLQAFIDLPVDIRDQCELHFAGRFWEGAKDFFPKILSLAKKFPNIFYHGELRDRKKIHSLIFQCNVMVVPSRDESCSLVALEGAMMSKPLILTENIGAKYILDENSGWLVKTGSVDSLKNAFIQAYKNKNKLDAMGANSRNNYLQTSTYEIYEKNILKMVRDEICKNQYLYRINQENYVLFSFDIFDTLISRNIAKPSAVFLIMKQKMRNMDFPLNLVKNFDRIRVEVEQYYYRNVCKNKYEDTNFDEIYNLLQQNFSLSFQQKEELMKLEINTEKETLYPIKKNIELVEELIKNEKRVVLISDMYFSSSIIRTFLNKFSPIFNNIPIYMSSEFRLKKNSGNLFKAILNLEKVDPKKWIHCGDNWVGDYLKPSNLEISTNFYINQLLPYEEFALNRNSLDMDLQKIIGISKKIRLENTLTNLQEIGVSFGAPMLLPYVQWILNIALKNSIRCLYFIARDGYVLQKMTDMLIQAKKINIKTKYLYGSRESWREPFRNKDKLKIQLIDEYLDQEIDKQEIFAFVECCGTGETLDYIVKRIESNQQFKNMFFGSLYLYRSKLNKTKTQSLFMLPLNENYTYGIELFVRSLQGQVLGYDKKDGRVIPVFDFLEGEALQKFRYDEYIDGVMLFMEYIVKTDNYEKIFDNMNVTILYLNYLSNNYIDKKFIEIMGNVPFILNGVKDRVGIFAPRLNNKITLDQKNSFFNWSVLRSCKDIRVKYNMDNDCYFGLIGAVDIIKSHLSYKLGKVILLNIKNPLKWI
;
A
#
# COMPACT_ATOMS: atom_id res chain seq x y z
N MET A 1 1.63 16.40 -3.52
CA MET A 1 0.71 15.27 -3.17
C MET A 1 1.23 14.00 -3.80
N ILE A 2 1.40 12.95 -3.01
CA ILE A 2 1.73 11.62 -3.50
C ILE A 2 0.54 11.11 -4.31
N LYS A 3 0.79 10.60 -5.52
CA LYS A 3 -0.26 10.03 -6.37
C LYS A 3 -0.25 8.51 -6.23
N LYS A 4 -1.42 7.89 -6.08
CA LYS A 4 -1.55 6.44 -5.94
C LYS A 4 -1.88 5.80 -7.27
N ILE A 5 -1.15 4.76 -7.65
CA ILE A 5 -1.27 4.05 -8.92
C ILE A 5 -1.62 2.58 -8.66
N LEU A 6 -2.57 2.07 -9.42
CA LEU A 6 -2.91 0.65 -9.40
C LEU A 6 -2.25 -0.06 -10.57
N LEU A 7 -1.56 -1.15 -10.29
CA LEU A 7 -1.05 -2.07 -11.29
C LEU A 7 -1.91 -3.33 -11.34
N ILE A 8 -2.28 -3.81 -12.52
CA ILE A 8 -3.12 -5.02 -12.68
C ILE A 8 -2.40 -6.04 -13.56
N THR A 9 -2.30 -7.30 -13.12
CA THR A 9 -1.69 -8.40 -13.86
C THR A 9 -2.52 -9.68 -13.67
N PRO A 10 -2.59 -10.61 -14.64
CA PRO A 10 -3.40 -11.81 -14.48
C PRO A 10 -2.80 -12.82 -13.50
N GLU A 11 -1.48 -12.86 -13.35
CA GLU A 11 -0.78 -13.87 -12.56
C GLU A 11 0.55 -13.35 -12.03
N LEU A 12 1.13 -14.06 -11.05
CA LEU A 12 2.42 -13.75 -10.42
C LEU A 12 3.44 -14.87 -10.61
N GLU A 13 3.50 -15.43 -11.84
CA GLU A 13 4.47 -16.46 -12.24
C GLU A 13 5.77 -15.83 -12.78
N TYR A 14 6.90 -16.57 -12.75
CA TYR A 14 8.20 -16.13 -13.28
C TYR A 14 8.17 -16.05 -14.82
N THR A 15 7.70 -14.95 -15.37
CA THR A 15 7.64 -14.68 -16.81
C THR A 15 8.37 -13.39 -17.18
N GLY A 16 8.74 -13.24 -18.46
CA GLY A 16 9.32 -11.97 -18.96
C GLY A 16 8.38 -10.78 -18.82
N ALA A 17 7.06 -11.01 -19.01
CA ALA A 17 6.04 -9.99 -18.85
C ALA A 17 5.96 -9.50 -17.41
N LEU A 18 6.05 -10.41 -16.43
CA LEU A 18 6.00 -10.03 -15.01
C LEU A 18 7.30 -9.37 -14.54
N ASN A 19 8.46 -9.79 -15.04
CA ASN A 19 9.72 -9.09 -14.78
C ASN A 19 9.64 -7.60 -15.20
N SER A 20 9.11 -7.34 -16.38
CA SER A 20 8.91 -5.98 -16.88
C SER A 20 7.85 -5.23 -16.07
N PHE A 21 6.80 -5.90 -15.60
CA PHE A 21 5.77 -5.33 -14.73
C PHE A 21 6.34 -4.91 -13.36
N LYS A 22 7.19 -5.75 -12.76
CA LYS A 22 7.91 -5.41 -11.53
C LYS A 22 8.77 -4.16 -11.70
N ARG A 23 9.46 -4.03 -12.83
CA ARG A 23 10.29 -2.87 -13.16
C ARG A 23 9.47 -1.57 -13.21
N ILE A 24 8.25 -1.60 -13.75
CA ILE A 24 7.32 -0.46 -13.67
C ILE A 24 7.03 -0.12 -12.20
N CYS A 25 6.73 -1.13 -11.39
CA CYS A 25 6.46 -0.95 -9.96
C CYS A 25 7.66 -0.30 -9.24
N GLU A 26 8.88 -0.79 -9.47
CA GLU A 26 10.10 -0.25 -8.88
C GLU A 26 10.35 1.21 -9.28
N VAL A 27 10.18 1.55 -10.57
CA VAL A 27 10.29 2.95 -11.03
C VAL A 27 9.28 3.85 -10.32
N LEU A 28 8.03 3.41 -10.19
CA LEU A 28 7.00 4.19 -9.52
C LEU A 28 7.32 4.41 -8.04
N LEU A 29 7.74 3.36 -7.34
CA LEU A 29 8.11 3.43 -5.93
C LEU A 29 9.32 4.34 -5.70
N ASN A 30 10.38 4.23 -6.51
CA ASN A 30 11.58 5.06 -6.44
C ASN A 30 11.27 6.54 -6.64
N ASN A 31 10.19 6.84 -7.39
CA ASN A 31 9.72 8.20 -7.64
C ASN A 31 8.55 8.62 -6.74
N LYS A 32 8.42 7.99 -5.56
CA LYS A 32 7.46 8.34 -4.50
C LYS A 32 5.98 8.25 -4.89
N TYR A 33 5.63 7.40 -5.85
CA TYR A 33 4.24 7.02 -6.08
C TYR A 33 3.86 5.92 -5.10
N ALA A 34 2.64 5.98 -4.57
CA ALA A 34 2.05 4.84 -3.86
C ALA A 34 1.55 3.82 -4.88
N VAL A 35 1.83 2.54 -4.68
CA VAL A 35 1.48 1.47 -5.62
C VAL A 35 0.75 0.35 -4.91
N ASP A 36 -0.40 -0.07 -5.47
CA ASP A 36 -1.07 -1.33 -5.14
C ASP A 36 -1.10 -2.22 -6.37
N ILE A 37 -1.23 -3.53 -6.18
CA ILE A 37 -1.32 -4.51 -7.26
C ILE A 37 -2.61 -5.33 -7.11
N TRP A 38 -3.36 -5.50 -8.21
CA TRP A 38 -4.40 -6.52 -8.33
C TRP A 38 -3.93 -7.64 -9.26
N THR A 39 -4.23 -8.89 -8.89
CA THR A 39 -3.92 -10.07 -9.69
C THR A 39 -5.05 -11.10 -9.60
N TYR A 40 -5.28 -11.89 -10.66
CA TYR A 40 -6.27 -12.97 -10.63
C TYR A 40 -5.74 -14.22 -9.93
N ASN A 41 -4.46 -14.50 -10.07
CA ASN A 41 -3.85 -15.69 -9.50
C ASN A 41 -2.65 -15.35 -8.61
N GLU A 42 -2.52 -16.09 -7.52
CA GLU A 42 -1.30 -16.10 -6.72
C GLU A 42 -0.14 -16.72 -7.54
N GLY A 43 1.09 -16.43 -7.12
CA GLY A 43 2.27 -17.03 -7.72
C GLY A 43 3.52 -16.74 -6.90
N PRO A 44 4.63 -17.42 -7.18
CA PRO A 44 5.87 -17.33 -6.39
C PRO A 44 6.48 -15.91 -6.41
N TYR A 45 6.11 -15.11 -7.40
CA TYR A 45 6.62 -13.74 -7.55
C TYR A 45 6.04 -12.76 -6.52
N ILE A 46 4.98 -13.12 -5.80
CA ILE A 46 4.37 -12.28 -4.76
C ILE A 46 5.39 -11.89 -3.68
N SER A 47 6.34 -12.80 -3.38
CA SER A 47 7.41 -12.54 -2.41
C SER A 47 8.36 -11.39 -2.83
N GLU A 48 8.47 -11.10 -4.12
CA GLU A 48 9.28 -9.99 -4.61
C GLU A 48 8.58 -8.64 -4.39
N PHE A 49 7.26 -8.58 -4.54
CA PHE A 49 6.47 -7.38 -4.22
C PHE A 49 6.34 -7.18 -2.71
N ASP A 50 6.24 -8.27 -1.96
CA ASP A 50 6.27 -8.25 -0.49
C ASP A 50 7.54 -7.55 0.04
N LYS A 51 8.71 -7.86 -0.53
CA LYS A 51 9.99 -7.22 -0.18
C LYS A 51 10.03 -5.72 -0.49
N LEU A 52 9.21 -5.25 -1.42
CA LEU A 52 9.09 -3.85 -1.80
C LEU A 52 8.02 -3.11 -0.98
N GLY A 53 7.35 -3.77 -0.03
CA GLY A 53 6.28 -3.19 0.77
C GLY A 53 5.01 -2.89 -0.03
N VAL A 54 4.80 -3.56 -1.16
CA VAL A 54 3.64 -3.34 -2.05
C VAL A 54 2.48 -4.23 -1.64
N TYR A 55 1.30 -3.64 -1.50
CA TYR A 55 0.08 -4.40 -1.27
C TYR A 55 -0.37 -5.12 -2.54
N VAL A 56 -0.50 -6.42 -2.46
CA VAL A 56 -1.00 -7.28 -3.53
C VAL A 56 -2.35 -7.87 -3.14
N GLU A 57 -3.38 -7.60 -3.93
CA GLU A 57 -4.72 -8.14 -3.76
C GLU A 57 -5.00 -9.18 -4.84
N VAL A 58 -5.30 -10.41 -4.42
CA VAL A 58 -5.77 -11.46 -5.32
C VAL A 58 -7.28 -11.30 -5.47
N ILE A 59 -7.75 -11.11 -6.70
CA ILE A 59 -9.14 -10.84 -7.04
C ILE A 59 -9.68 -11.94 -7.93
N SER A 60 -10.93 -12.35 -7.75
CA SER A 60 -11.59 -13.27 -8.66
C SER A 60 -12.14 -12.54 -9.88
N GLU A 61 -11.89 -13.04 -11.09
CA GLU A 61 -12.47 -12.47 -12.31
C GLU A 61 -13.99 -12.45 -12.25
N ASP A 62 -14.61 -13.42 -11.58
CA ASP A 62 -16.07 -13.55 -11.48
C ASP A 62 -16.68 -12.52 -10.51
N ASP A 63 -15.96 -12.14 -9.47
CA ASP A 63 -16.42 -11.19 -8.44
C ASP A 63 -16.30 -9.72 -8.87
N ILE A 64 -15.64 -9.44 -10.00
CA ILE A 64 -15.46 -8.09 -10.49
C ILE A 64 -16.72 -7.61 -11.18
N ASP A 65 -17.46 -6.74 -10.52
CA ASP A 65 -18.60 -6.02 -11.10
C ASP A 65 -18.41 -4.48 -10.98
N SER A 66 -19.35 -3.74 -11.53
CA SER A 66 -19.31 -2.28 -11.51
C SER A 66 -19.28 -1.72 -10.08
N LYS A 67 -20.02 -2.33 -9.14
CA LYS A 67 -20.06 -1.89 -7.74
C LYS A 67 -18.72 -2.11 -7.07
N TRP A 68 -18.16 -3.31 -7.21
CA TRP A 68 -16.87 -3.67 -6.64
C TRP A 68 -15.75 -2.73 -7.13
N VAL A 69 -15.77 -2.41 -8.43
CA VAL A 69 -14.80 -1.46 -9.02
C VAL A 69 -14.99 -0.05 -8.46
N HIS A 70 -16.21 0.48 -8.44
CA HIS A 70 -16.48 1.84 -7.96
C HIS A 70 -16.03 2.04 -6.50
N GLU A 71 -16.27 1.07 -5.64
CA GLU A 71 -15.87 1.13 -4.23
C GLU A 71 -14.36 1.22 -4.03
N ARG A 72 -13.54 0.79 -5.00
CA ARG A 72 -12.10 0.65 -4.85
C ARG A 72 -11.25 1.57 -5.71
N ILE A 73 -11.78 1.99 -6.87
CA ILE A 73 -10.95 2.63 -7.89
C ILE A 73 -10.70 4.13 -7.64
N SER A 74 -11.59 4.82 -6.94
CA SER A 74 -11.57 6.28 -6.75
C SER A 74 -10.30 6.81 -6.09
N LYS A 75 -9.59 5.97 -5.32
CA LYS A 75 -8.33 6.33 -4.65
C LYS A 75 -7.11 6.33 -5.58
N TYR A 76 -7.24 5.80 -6.81
CA TYR A 76 -6.12 5.72 -7.75
C TYR A 76 -6.19 6.83 -8.79
N SER A 77 -5.05 7.45 -9.06
CA SER A 77 -4.91 8.51 -10.07
C SER A 77 -4.68 7.94 -11.47
N LEU A 78 -4.22 6.70 -11.57
CA LEU A 78 -3.92 5.99 -12.81
C LEU A 78 -3.97 4.49 -12.56
N VAL A 79 -4.40 3.73 -13.55
CA VAL A 79 -4.30 2.27 -13.59
C VAL A 79 -3.38 1.87 -14.73
N ILE A 80 -2.43 0.96 -14.50
CA ILE A 80 -1.61 0.32 -15.53
C ILE A 80 -1.95 -1.16 -15.54
N ALA A 81 -2.62 -1.58 -16.61
CA ALA A 81 -3.09 -2.95 -16.80
C ALA A 81 -2.12 -3.70 -17.72
N ASN A 82 -1.71 -4.92 -17.34
CA ASN A 82 -0.71 -5.72 -18.02
C ASN A 82 -1.34 -6.91 -18.74
N THR A 83 -1.04 -7.08 -20.02
CA THR A 83 -1.54 -8.12 -20.94
C THR A 83 -3.03 -7.99 -21.32
N ILE A 84 -3.42 -8.70 -22.40
CA ILE A 84 -4.81 -8.73 -22.87
C ILE A 84 -5.77 -9.44 -21.89
N VAL A 85 -5.24 -10.27 -21.00
CA VAL A 85 -6.03 -11.14 -20.12
C VAL A 85 -6.86 -10.34 -19.10
N VAL A 86 -6.39 -9.16 -18.68
CA VAL A 86 -7.08 -8.33 -17.68
C VAL A 86 -8.17 -7.41 -18.26
N TYR A 87 -8.68 -7.74 -19.44
CA TYR A 87 -9.66 -6.97 -20.21
C TYR A 87 -10.89 -6.52 -19.41
N LYS A 88 -11.42 -7.40 -18.53
CA LYS A 88 -12.62 -7.09 -17.72
C LYS A 88 -12.40 -5.93 -16.76
N CYS A 89 -11.24 -5.88 -16.11
CA CYS A 89 -10.86 -4.73 -15.30
C CYS A 89 -10.75 -3.45 -16.13
N VAL A 90 -10.10 -3.53 -17.30
CA VAL A 90 -9.94 -2.37 -18.19
C VAL A 90 -11.28 -1.83 -18.64
N GLU A 91 -12.20 -2.68 -19.08
CA GLU A 91 -13.53 -2.29 -19.56
C GLU A 91 -14.33 -1.55 -18.48
N LEU A 92 -14.31 -2.05 -17.23
CA LEU A 92 -15.05 -1.46 -16.12
C LEU A 92 -14.39 -0.17 -15.58
N ILE A 93 -13.05 -0.06 -15.63
CA ILE A 93 -12.31 1.02 -14.98
C ILE A 93 -12.10 2.22 -15.91
N GLN A 94 -11.90 2.03 -17.22
CA GLN A 94 -11.42 3.10 -18.13
C GLN A 94 -12.36 4.30 -18.27
N ASN A 95 -13.60 4.22 -17.80
CA ASN A 95 -14.55 5.34 -17.75
C ASN A 95 -14.52 6.09 -16.41
N LEU A 96 -13.86 5.54 -15.39
CA LEU A 96 -13.82 6.05 -14.02
C LEU A 96 -12.46 6.67 -13.68
N THR A 97 -11.40 6.03 -14.14
CA THR A 97 -10.00 6.41 -13.88
C THR A 97 -9.20 6.15 -15.15
N PRO A 98 -8.16 6.97 -15.46
CA PRO A 98 -7.28 6.71 -16.59
C PRO A 98 -6.70 5.32 -16.51
N VAL A 99 -6.75 4.59 -17.63
CA VAL A 99 -6.14 3.27 -17.78
C VAL A 99 -5.13 3.31 -18.91
N VAL A 100 -3.91 2.95 -18.61
CA VAL A 100 -2.88 2.55 -19.58
C VAL A 100 -2.94 1.04 -19.70
N TRP A 101 -3.36 0.54 -20.84
CA TRP A 101 -3.36 -0.90 -21.08
C TRP A 101 -2.12 -1.31 -21.87
N TYR A 102 -1.23 -2.05 -21.20
CA TYR A 102 0.05 -2.44 -21.72
C TYR A 102 -0.01 -3.87 -22.27
N ILE A 103 -0.18 -3.98 -23.60
CA ILE A 103 -0.27 -5.24 -24.33
C ILE A 103 1.14 -5.79 -24.55
N ARG A 104 1.35 -7.03 -24.13
CA ARG A 104 2.64 -7.74 -24.24
C ARG A 104 2.70 -8.71 -25.41
N GLU A 105 1.57 -8.98 -25.98
CA GLU A 105 1.36 -9.91 -27.07
C GLU A 105 1.63 -9.19 -28.43
N ALA A 106 2.00 -9.97 -29.46
CA ALA A 106 2.18 -9.51 -30.83
C ALA A 106 1.44 -10.48 -31.79
N GLU A 107 2.11 -11.25 -32.64
CA GLU A 107 1.45 -12.16 -33.57
C GLU A 107 0.61 -13.24 -32.88
N ASN A 108 0.94 -13.60 -31.66
CA ASN A 108 0.16 -14.53 -30.84
C ASN A 108 -1.05 -13.90 -30.15
N LEU A 109 -1.33 -12.60 -30.33
CA LEU A 109 -2.48 -11.93 -29.72
C LEU A 109 -3.83 -12.57 -30.12
N PRO A 110 -4.05 -13.01 -31.39
CA PRO A 110 -5.28 -13.71 -31.75
C PRO A 110 -5.57 -14.99 -30.97
N ASP A 111 -4.54 -15.68 -30.50
CA ASP A 111 -4.67 -16.91 -29.70
C ASP A 111 -5.40 -16.68 -28.39
N PHE A 112 -5.46 -15.44 -27.91
CA PHE A 112 -6.20 -15.05 -26.70
C PHE A 112 -7.68 -14.72 -26.96
N PHE A 113 -8.14 -14.66 -28.22
CA PHE A 113 -9.51 -14.27 -28.57
C PHE A 113 -10.52 -15.43 -28.62
N TRP A 114 -10.14 -16.58 -28.04
CA TRP A 114 -11.12 -17.62 -27.72
C TRP A 114 -12.21 -17.12 -26.75
N LYS A 115 -11.95 -16.04 -25.98
CA LYS A 115 -12.95 -15.18 -25.33
C LYS A 115 -13.18 -13.96 -26.24
N PRO A 116 -14.31 -13.85 -26.98
CA PRO A 116 -14.59 -12.75 -27.92
C PRO A 116 -14.59 -11.37 -27.26
N GLU A 117 -14.92 -11.32 -25.96
CA GLU A 117 -14.96 -10.11 -25.13
C GLU A 117 -13.60 -9.42 -25.08
N ARG A 118 -12.50 -10.17 -25.14
CA ARG A 118 -11.13 -9.63 -25.15
C ARG A 118 -10.86 -8.78 -26.40
N LYS A 119 -11.31 -9.25 -27.56
CA LYS A 119 -11.19 -8.50 -28.82
C LYS A 119 -12.03 -7.23 -28.76
N LEU A 120 -13.28 -7.34 -28.28
CA LEU A 120 -14.18 -6.19 -28.14
C LEU A 120 -13.63 -5.15 -27.16
N ALA A 121 -13.05 -5.58 -26.03
CA ALA A 121 -12.40 -4.69 -25.07
C ALA A 121 -11.19 -3.99 -25.68
N LEU A 122 -10.36 -4.70 -26.47
CA LEU A 122 -9.24 -4.09 -27.19
C LEU A 122 -9.72 -3.02 -28.18
N GLU A 123 -10.77 -3.29 -28.94
CA GLU A 123 -11.39 -2.34 -29.89
C GLU A 123 -11.95 -1.10 -29.19
N LYS A 124 -12.44 -1.21 -27.94
CA LYS A 124 -12.96 -0.11 -27.13
C LYS A 124 -11.89 0.59 -26.27
N ALA A 125 -10.69 0.04 -26.19
CA ALA A 125 -9.64 0.58 -25.33
C ALA A 125 -9.31 2.04 -25.69
N LYS A 126 -9.20 2.90 -24.65
CA LYS A 126 -8.90 4.32 -24.81
C LYS A 126 -7.41 4.60 -24.99
N LYS A 127 -6.56 3.84 -24.29
CA LYS A 127 -5.11 4.05 -24.31
C LYS A 127 -4.37 2.73 -24.26
N LEU A 128 -3.59 2.48 -25.32
CA LEU A 128 -2.81 1.25 -25.49
C LEU A 128 -1.33 1.57 -25.54
N TYR A 129 -0.54 0.77 -24.85
CA TYR A 129 0.92 0.73 -24.96
C TYR A 129 1.38 -0.67 -25.31
N VAL A 130 2.49 -0.75 -26.03
CA VAL A 130 3.17 -1.99 -26.40
C VAL A 130 4.66 -1.89 -26.16
N VAL A 131 5.35 -3.02 -26.20
CA VAL A 131 6.77 -3.13 -25.85
C VAL A 131 7.74 -2.80 -26.99
N SER A 132 7.24 -2.70 -28.24
CA SER A 132 8.09 -2.46 -29.42
C SER A 132 7.29 -1.94 -30.61
N GLU A 133 8.02 -1.36 -31.58
CA GLU A 133 7.41 -0.95 -32.86
C GLU A 133 6.83 -2.17 -33.62
N TYR A 134 7.46 -3.34 -33.54
CA TYR A 134 6.93 -4.57 -34.13
C TYR A 134 5.52 -4.92 -33.61
N ALA A 135 5.33 -4.87 -32.29
CA ALA A 135 4.00 -5.12 -31.69
C ALA A 135 3.01 -4.00 -32.02
N LYS A 136 3.48 -2.75 -32.12
CA LYS A 136 2.66 -1.61 -32.55
C LYS A 136 2.17 -1.75 -33.99
N ASP A 137 3.06 -2.05 -34.92
CA ASP A 137 2.72 -2.24 -36.33
C ASP A 137 1.69 -3.36 -36.49
N PHE A 138 1.84 -4.44 -35.73
CA PHE A 138 0.89 -5.55 -35.70
C PHE A 138 -0.51 -5.10 -35.26
N ILE A 139 -0.60 -4.34 -34.14
CA ILE A 139 -1.91 -3.89 -33.61
C ILE A 139 -2.55 -2.84 -34.54
N ILE A 140 -1.78 -1.90 -35.07
CA ILE A 140 -2.29 -0.88 -36.02
C ILE A 140 -2.85 -1.56 -37.26
N HIS A 141 -2.08 -2.48 -37.86
CA HIS A 141 -2.45 -3.13 -39.10
C HIS A 141 -3.70 -4.02 -38.95
N ASN A 142 -3.80 -4.78 -37.86
CA ASN A 142 -4.85 -5.77 -37.69
C ASN A 142 -6.12 -5.26 -36.97
N TYR A 143 -5.97 -4.22 -36.13
CA TYR A 143 -7.08 -3.73 -35.28
C TYR A 143 -7.36 -2.24 -35.44
N ASN A 144 -6.62 -1.52 -36.28
CA ASN A 144 -6.78 -0.09 -36.53
C ASN A 144 -6.80 0.76 -35.24
N LYS A 145 -5.91 0.44 -34.29
CA LYS A 145 -5.79 1.12 -32.99
C LYS A 145 -4.54 1.95 -32.91
N ASN A 146 -4.67 3.17 -32.40
CA ASN A 146 -3.52 4.00 -32.07
C ASN A 146 -2.83 3.46 -30.79
N VAL A 147 -1.53 3.21 -30.89
CA VAL A 147 -0.73 2.56 -29.85
C VAL A 147 0.57 3.30 -29.65
N GLU A 148 0.99 3.48 -28.42
CA GLU A 148 2.29 4.04 -28.05
C GLU A 148 3.28 2.92 -27.65
N VAL A 149 4.54 3.17 -27.87
CA VAL A 149 5.61 2.21 -27.54
C VAL A 149 6.31 2.62 -26.26
N LEU A 150 6.54 1.63 -25.40
CA LEU A 150 7.32 1.75 -24.19
C LEU A 150 8.33 0.58 -24.17
N HIS A 151 9.54 0.83 -24.60
CA HIS A 151 10.58 -0.19 -24.65
C HIS A 151 10.97 -0.69 -23.26
N ASN A 152 11.34 -1.96 -23.15
CA ASN A 152 11.90 -2.53 -21.95
C ASN A 152 13.37 -2.11 -21.76
N TYR A 153 13.89 -2.31 -20.56
CA TYR A 153 15.31 -2.18 -20.24
C TYR A 153 15.88 -3.46 -19.63
N VAL A 154 17.18 -3.55 -19.55
CA VAL A 154 17.92 -4.50 -18.72
C VAL A 154 18.96 -3.76 -17.89
N ASP A 155 19.28 -4.29 -16.69
CA ASP A 155 20.28 -3.68 -15.81
C ASP A 155 21.67 -3.73 -16.44
N ASP A 156 22.44 -2.66 -16.33
CA ASP A 156 23.80 -2.60 -16.86
C ASP A 156 24.78 -3.23 -15.87
N VAL A 157 25.17 -4.46 -16.17
CA VAL A 157 26.15 -5.23 -15.37
C VAL A 157 27.46 -5.47 -16.14
N PHE A 158 27.72 -4.73 -17.21
CA PHE A 158 28.88 -4.93 -18.06
C PHE A 158 30.21 -4.86 -17.31
N TYR A 159 30.33 -3.95 -16.36
CA TYR A 159 31.56 -3.76 -15.58
C TYR A 159 31.63 -4.61 -14.30
N GLU A 160 30.62 -5.43 -14.04
CA GLU A 160 30.67 -6.35 -12.91
C GLU A 160 31.66 -7.49 -13.15
N LYS A 161 32.16 -8.09 -12.07
CA LYS A 161 33.02 -9.26 -12.18
C LYS A 161 32.20 -10.48 -12.61
N HIS A 162 32.54 -11.07 -13.74
CA HIS A 162 31.91 -12.27 -14.27
C HIS A 162 32.76 -13.50 -13.97
N ASP A 163 32.13 -14.56 -13.44
CA ASP A 163 32.78 -15.84 -13.23
C ASP A 163 33.09 -16.53 -14.56
N ASP A 164 34.19 -17.28 -14.62
CA ASP A 164 34.53 -18.08 -15.78
C ASP A 164 33.64 -19.33 -15.86
N PHE A 165 32.45 -19.18 -16.43
CA PHE A 165 31.43 -20.21 -16.55
C PHE A 165 31.85 -21.37 -17.45
N LEU A 166 32.64 -21.08 -18.48
CA LEU A 166 33.10 -22.04 -19.50
C LEU A 166 34.50 -22.60 -19.22
N LYS A 167 34.99 -22.54 -17.95
CA LYS A 167 36.35 -23.04 -17.60
C LYS A 167 36.65 -24.46 -18.09
N GLN A 168 35.65 -25.32 -18.22
CA GLN A 168 35.80 -26.68 -18.69
C GLN A 168 35.84 -26.77 -20.24
N ILE A 169 35.46 -25.71 -20.95
CA ILE A 169 35.44 -25.66 -22.43
C ILE A 169 36.51 -24.68 -22.89
N LYS A 170 37.79 -25.11 -22.79
CA LYS A 170 38.91 -24.34 -23.31
C LYS A 170 38.94 -24.47 -24.83
N SER A 171 38.46 -23.47 -25.55
CA SER A 171 38.43 -23.45 -27.01
C SER A 171 38.58 -22.02 -27.50
N ASP A 172 39.45 -21.84 -28.51
CA ASP A 172 39.63 -20.56 -29.22
C ASP A 172 38.62 -20.40 -30.38
N LYS A 173 37.64 -21.32 -30.47
CA LYS A 173 36.61 -21.30 -31.49
C LYS A 173 35.63 -20.14 -31.31
N LEU A 174 35.01 -19.72 -32.39
CA LEU A 174 33.95 -18.70 -32.34
C LEU A 174 32.69 -19.26 -31.68
N LYS A 175 32.21 -18.62 -30.60
CA LYS A 175 31.10 -19.09 -29.80
C LYS A 175 29.82 -18.29 -30.06
N PHE A 176 28.80 -18.96 -30.56
CA PHE A 176 27.45 -18.44 -30.70
C PHE A 176 26.62 -18.86 -29.47
N LEU A 177 25.76 -17.94 -28.97
CA LEU A 177 24.90 -18.23 -27.81
C LEU A 177 23.44 -17.91 -28.13
N ALA A 178 22.54 -18.85 -27.80
CA ALA A 178 21.09 -18.64 -27.77
C ALA A 178 20.52 -18.95 -26.38
N LEU A 179 19.68 -18.06 -25.86
CA LEU A 179 19.04 -18.16 -24.55
C LEU A 179 17.53 -18.06 -24.65
N GLY A 180 16.81 -18.82 -23.83
CA GLY A 180 15.35 -18.76 -23.71
C GLY A 180 14.69 -20.11 -23.58
N THR A 181 13.37 -20.11 -23.31
CA THR A 181 12.56 -21.32 -23.22
C THR A 181 12.66 -22.13 -24.50
N ILE A 182 12.89 -23.44 -24.41
CA ILE A 182 13.04 -24.32 -25.58
C ILE A 182 11.64 -24.73 -26.05
N GLU A 183 11.15 -24.01 -27.04
CA GLU A 183 9.86 -24.15 -27.70
C GLU A 183 9.95 -23.80 -29.18
N LYS A 184 8.95 -24.21 -29.98
CA LYS A 184 8.95 -23.99 -31.44
C LYS A 184 8.98 -22.52 -31.81
N ARG A 185 8.28 -21.67 -31.08
CA ARG A 185 8.24 -20.21 -31.29
C ARG A 185 9.63 -19.58 -31.19
N LYS A 186 10.50 -20.11 -30.33
CA LYS A 186 11.86 -19.61 -30.13
C LYS A 186 12.87 -20.08 -31.18
N GLY A 187 12.48 -20.94 -32.16
CA GLY A 187 13.24 -21.25 -33.34
C GLY A 187 14.49 -22.10 -33.17
N TYR A 188 14.59 -22.89 -32.07
CA TYR A 188 15.77 -23.73 -31.81
C TYR A 188 15.99 -24.82 -32.88
N ASP A 189 14.96 -25.27 -33.57
CA ASP A 189 15.04 -26.16 -34.73
C ASP A 189 15.76 -25.49 -35.89
N VAL A 190 15.41 -24.25 -36.21
CA VAL A 190 16.08 -23.45 -37.23
C VAL A 190 17.53 -23.17 -36.85
N LEU A 191 17.77 -22.81 -35.58
CA LEU A 191 19.09 -22.56 -35.03
C LEU A 191 20.06 -23.73 -35.22
N LEU A 192 19.64 -24.91 -34.76
CA LEU A 192 20.44 -26.10 -34.81
C LEU A 192 20.70 -26.51 -36.28
N GLN A 193 19.66 -26.51 -37.11
CA GLN A 193 19.80 -26.90 -38.51
C GLN A 193 20.76 -25.93 -39.25
N ALA A 194 20.62 -24.62 -39.06
CA ALA A 194 21.49 -23.63 -39.68
C ALA A 194 22.96 -23.81 -39.25
N PHE A 195 23.23 -24.17 -38.01
CA PHE A 195 24.59 -24.43 -37.53
C PHE A 195 25.13 -25.73 -38.04
N ILE A 196 24.31 -26.79 -38.12
CA ILE A 196 24.71 -28.11 -38.68
C ILE A 196 25.03 -28.01 -40.16
N ASP A 197 24.27 -27.24 -40.92
CA ASP A 197 24.44 -27.05 -42.38
C ASP A 197 25.56 -26.09 -42.72
N LEU A 198 26.36 -25.59 -41.75
CA LEU A 198 27.58 -24.86 -42.04
C LEU A 198 28.60 -25.70 -42.80
N PRO A 199 29.38 -25.09 -43.73
CA PRO A 199 30.56 -25.75 -44.28
C PRO A 199 31.43 -26.35 -43.17
N VAL A 200 31.96 -27.56 -43.39
CA VAL A 200 32.67 -28.32 -42.36
C VAL A 200 33.86 -27.55 -41.79
N ASP A 201 34.62 -26.91 -42.65
CA ASP A 201 35.76 -26.04 -42.29
C ASP A 201 35.38 -24.88 -41.36
N ILE A 202 34.23 -24.27 -41.57
CA ILE A 202 33.68 -23.20 -40.71
C ILE A 202 33.11 -23.79 -39.46
N ARG A 203 32.26 -24.83 -39.56
CA ARG A 203 31.59 -25.44 -38.41
C ARG A 203 32.60 -25.95 -37.38
N ASP A 204 33.71 -26.54 -37.84
CA ASP A 204 34.75 -27.09 -36.95
C ASP A 204 35.52 -25.98 -36.20
N GLN A 205 35.45 -24.76 -36.65
CA GLN A 205 36.01 -23.55 -36.00
C GLN A 205 34.97 -22.76 -35.14
N CYS A 206 33.77 -23.30 -35.04
CA CYS A 206 32.66 -22.64 -34.27
C CYS A 206 32.09 -23.55 -33.21
N GLU A 207 31.50 -22.96 -32.19
CA GLU A 207 30.71 -23.64 -31.15
C GLU A 207 29.37 -22.97 -31.05
N LEU A 208 28.32 -23.78 -30.84
CA LEU A 208 26.95 -23.30 -30.52
C LEU A 208 26.62 -23.67 -29.11
N HIS A 209 26.38 -22.66 -28.28
CA HIS A 209 25.92 -22.79 -26.90
C HIS A 209 24.47 -22.38 -26.83
N PHE A 210 23.66 -23.12 -26.04
CA PHE A 210 22.29 -22.70 -25.73
C PHE A 210 21.88 -23.13 -24.33
N ALA A 211 21.00 -22.32 -23.72
CA ALA A 211 20.45 -22.60 -22.40
C ALA A 211 18.99 -22.17 -22.30
N GLY A 212 18.20 -22.90 -21.52
CA GLY A 212 16.83 -22.56 -21.29
C GLY A 212 16.03 -23.70 -20.68
N ARG A 213 14.90 -23.35 -20.07
CA ARG A 213 13.99 -24.34 -19.50
C ARG A 213 13.22 -25.05 -20.61
N PHE A 214 12.81 -26.26 -20.30
CA PHE A 214 11.80 -26.98 -21.07
C PHE A 214 10.42 -26.41 -20.80
N TRP A 215 9.61 -26.21 -21.86
CA TRP A 215 8.19 -25.89 -21.73
C TRP A 215 7.35 -27.14 -21.86
N GLU A 216 6.52 -27.42 -20.85
CA GLU A 216 5.74 -28.66 -20.76
C GLU A 216 4.81 -28.89 -21.98
N GLY A 217 4.33 -27.80 -22.60
CA GLY A 217 3.54 -27.87 -23.84
C GLY A 217 4.31 -28.34 -25.07
N ALA A 218 5.66 -28.42 -25.01
CA ALA A 218 6.51 -28.83 -26.12
C ALA A 218 7.16 -30.21 -25.90
N LYS A 219 6.43 -31.18 -25.34
CA LYS A 219 6.91 -32.53 -24.96
C LYS A 219 7.64 -33.25 -26.08
N ASP A 220 7.18 -33.10 -27.32
CA ASP A 220 7.79 -33.79 -28.49
C ASP A 220 8.92 -32.95 -29.13
N PHE A 221 8.99 -31.69 -28.90
CA PHE A 221 9.96 -30.76 -29.51
C PHE A 221 11.33 -30.84 -28.82
N PHE A 222 11.34 -30.77 -27.49
CA PHE A 222 12.57 -30.73 -26.71
C PHE A 222 13.47 -31.97 -26.87
N PRO A 223 12.95 -33.24 -26.81
CA PRO A 223 13.78 -34.41 -27.07
C PRO A 223 14.43 -34.43 -28.46
N LYS A 224 13.71 -33.91 -29.48
CA LYS A 224 14.24 -33.76 -30.83
C LYS A 224 15.43 -32.81 -30.87
N ILE A 225 15.30 -31.63 -30.24
CA ILE A 225 16.38 -30.66 -30.14
C ILE A 225 17.61 -31.24 -29.42
N LEU A 226 17.43 -31.88 -28.28
CA LEU A 226 18.53 -32.51 -27.54
C LEU A 226 19.20 -33.67 -28.31
N SER A 227 18.42 -34.52 -28.97
CA SER A 227 18.91 -35.61 -29.77
C SER A 227 19.75 -35.10 -30.92
N LEU A 228 19.33 -34.02 -31.58
CA LEU A 228 20.07 -33.39 -32.64
C LEU A 228 21.36 -32.76 -32.14
N ALA A 229 21.30 -31.99 -31.03
CA ALA A 229 22.47 -31.37 -30.42
C ALA A 229 23.57 -32.39 -30.05
N LYS A 230 23.18 -33.54 -29.42
CA LYS A 230 24.11 -34.58 -28.98
C LYS A 230 24.89 -35.24 -30.11
N LYS A 231 24.46 -35.13 -31.37
CA LYS A 231 25.16 -35.72 -32.51
C LYS A 231 26.40 -34.92 -32.93
N PHE A 232 26.57 -33.67 -32.45
CA PHE A 232 27.65 -32.79 -32.85
C PHE A 232 28.45 -32.36 -31.61
N PRO A 233 29.76 -32.55 -31.58
CA PRO A 233 30.62 -32.30 -30.43
C PRO A 233 30.84 -30.81 -30.14
N ASN A 234 30.47 -29.95 -31.03
CA ASN A 234 30.56 -28.47 -30.91
C ASN A 234 29.22 -27.79 -30.65
N ILE A 235 28.20 -28.56 -30.20
CA ILE A 235 26.91 -27.99 -29.77
C ILE A 235 26.71 -28.32 -28.28
N PHE A 236 26.51 -27.30 -27.46
CA PHE A 236 26.46 -27.41 -26.00
C PHE A 236 25.16 -26.92 -25.44
N TYR A 237 24.41 -27.79 -24.75
CA TYR A 237 23.23 -27.45 -23.96
C TYR A 237 23.60 -27.33 -22.49
N HIS A 238 23.37 -26.13 -21.89
CA HIS A 238 23.73 -25.81 -20.52
C HIS A 238 22.58 -25.99 -19.50
N GLY A 239 21.44 -26.53 -19.93
CA GLY A 239 20.28 -26.72 -19.06
C GLY A 239 19.51 -25.44 -18.78
N GLU A 240 18.65 -25.49 -17.76
CA GLU A 240 17.94 -24.33 -17.23
C GLU A 240 18.87 -23.54 -16.28
N LEU A 241 19.13 -22.30 -16.61
CA LEU A 241 19.91 -21.39 -15.77
C LEU A 241 18.96 -20.42 -15.08
N ARG A 242 18.87 -20.48 -13.75
CA ARG A 242 18.03 -19.57 -12.92
C ARG A 242 18.84 -18.43 -12.30
N ASP A 243 20.14 -18.65 -12.11
CA ASP A 243 21.06 -17.67 -11.56
C ASP A 243 21.46 -16.66 -12.64
N ARG A 244 21.06 -15.39 -12.44
CA ARG A 244 21.35 -14.29 -13.37
C ARG A 244 22.84 -14.07 -13.57
N LYS A 245 23.67 -14.24 -12.53
CA LYS A 245 25.14 -14.10 -12.65
C LYS A 245 25.72 -15.14 -13.60
N LYS A 246 25.22 -16.38 -13.55
CA LYS A 246 25.64 -17.45 -14.47
C LYS A 246 25.23 -17.14 -15.91
N ILE A 247 24.03 -16.60 -16.12
CA ILE A 247 23.55 -16.18 -17.44
C ILE A 247 24.47 -15.08 -18.00
N HIS A 248 24.72 -14.04 -17.19
CA HIS A 248 25.60 -12.92 -17.62
C HIS A 248 27.03 -13.42 -17.89
N SER A 249 27.57 -14.33 -17.06
CA SER A 249 28.90 -14.93 -17.29
C SER A 249 28.95 -15.74 -18.60
N LEU A 250 27.88 -16.47 -18.93
CA LEU A 250 27.79 -17.21 -20.18
C LEU A 250 27.73 -16.24 -21.39
N ILE A 251 26.92 -15.17 -21.31
CA ILE A 251 26.88 -14.13 -22.37
C ILE A 251 28.24 -13.49 -22.53
N PHE A 252 28.90 -13.13 -21.42
CA PHE A 252 30.22 -12.49 -21.46
C PHE A 252 31.27 -13.34 -22.19
N GLN A 253 31.24 -14.65 -22.03
CA GLN A 253 32.24 -15.59 -22.62
C GLN A 253 31.95 -16.00 -24.07
N CYS A 254 30.75 -15.72 -24.59
CA CYS A 254 30.41 -15.98 -25.98
C CYS A 254 30.71 -14.77 -26.86
N ASN A 255 30.85 -15.00 -28.17
CA ASN A 255 31.25 -13.97 -29.13
C ASN A 255 30.02 -13.29 -29.77
N VAL A 256 28.97 -14.02 -30.07
CA VAL A 256 27.80 -13.53 -30.81
C VAL A 256 26.53 -14.07 -30.15
N MET A 257 25.55 -13.19 -29.90
CA MET A 257 24.22 -13.58 -29.45
C MET A 257 23.31 -13.86 -30.62
N VAL A 258 22.54 -14.94 -30.55
CA VAL A 258 21.58 -15.34 -31.57
C VAL A 258 20.19 -15.46 -30.98
N VAL A 259 19.22 -14.74 -31.57
CA VAL A 259 17.81 -14.83 -31.19
C VAL A 259 16.98 -15.24 -32.40
N PRO A 260 16.80 -16.54 -32.63
CA PRO A 260 16.20 -17.09 -33.85
C PRO A 260 14.67 -17.20 -33.80
N SER A 261 14.04 -16.44 -32.90
CA SER A 261 12.62 -16.53 -32.62
C SER A 261 11.74 -16.28 -33.84
N ARG A 262 10.65 -17.04 -33.96
CA ARG A 262 9.64 -16.83 -35.01
C ARG A 262 8.72 -15.67 -34.73
N ASP A 263 8.44 -15.43 -33.46
CA ASP A 263 7.65 -14.30 -32.97
C ASP A 263 8.09 -13.94 -31.55
N GLU A 264 8.39 -12.68 -31.33
CA GLU A 264 8.74 -12.17 -30.01
C GLU A 264 8.43 -10.66 -29.90
N SER A 265 7.46 -10.28 -29.12
CA SER A 265 7.05 -8.88 -28.93
C SER A 265 8.18 -7.97 -28.42
N CYS A 266 9.09 -8.53 -27.59
CA CYS A 266 10.34 -7.93 -27.14
C CYS A 266 11.30 -9.06 -26.79
N SER A 267 12.59 -8.85 -26.96
CA SER A 267 13.60 -9.82 -26.51
C SER A 267 14.52 -9.21 -25.47
N LEU A 268 14.31 -9.55 -24.19
CA LEU A 268 15.23 -9.14 -23.13
C LEU A 268 16.62 -9.74 -23.33
N VAL A 269 16.69 -10.96 -23.90
CA VAL A 269 17.96 -11.63 -24.22
C VAL A 269 18.76 -10.85 -25.26
N ALA A 270 18.10 -10.25 -26.25
CA ALA A 270 18.77 -9.38 -27.22
C ALA A 270 19.32 -8.12 -26.53
N LEU A 271 18.55 -7.51 -25.62
CA LEU A 271 19.01 -6.36 -24.83
C LEU A 271 20.21 -6.72 -23.94
N GLU A 272 20.18 -7.91 -23.30
CA GLU A 272 21.30 -8.42 -22.50
C GLU A 272 22.57 -8.68 -23.34
N GLY A 273 22.39 -9.20 -24.55
CA GLY A 273 23.52 -9.36 -25.50
C GLY A 273 24.12 -8.02 -25.86
N ALA A 274 23.29 -7.04 -26.20
CA ALA A 274 23.74 -5.69 -26.52
C ALA A 274 24.42 -5.02 -25.32
N MET A 275 23.81 -5.12 -24.12
CA MET A 275 24.38 -4.61 -22.89
C MET A 275 25.78 -5.21 -22.61
N MET A 276 25.97 -6.50 -22.87
CA MET A 276 27.26 -7.20 -22.75
C MET A 276 28.21 -7.00 -23.94
N SER A 277 27.97 -6.00 -24.79
CA SER A 277 28.82 -5.68 -25.94
C SER A 277 28.97 -6.85 -26.92
N LYS A 278 27.88 -7.59 -27.22
CA LYS A 278 27.88 -8.70 -28.17
C LYS A 278 27.20 -8.28 -29.47
N PRO A 279 27.78 -8.62 -30.63
CA PRO A 279 27.08 -8.56 -31.91
C PRO A 279 25.82 -9.46 -31.85
N LEU A 280 24.77 -9.04 -32.54
CA LEU A 280 23.48 -9.73 -32.49
C LEU A 280 23.12 -10.35 -33.84
N ILE A 281 22.59 -11.57 -33.84
CA ILE A 281 21.85 -12.13 -34.97
C ILE A 281 20.37 -12.22 -34.55
N LEU A 282 19.54 -11.40 -35.19
CA LEU A 282 18.11 -11.31 -34.84
C LEU A 282 17.24 -11.65 -36.04
N THR A 283 16.08 -12.27 -35.83
CA THR A 283 15.06 -12.44 -36.89
C THR A 283 14.21 -11.18 -37.05
N GLU A 284 13.55 -11.04 -38.20
CA GLU A 284 12.73 -9.87 -38.57
C GLU A 284 11.52 -9.68 -37.65
N ASN A 285 10.97 -10.78 -37.10
CA ASN A 285 9.79 -10.79 -36.23
C ASN A 285 10.15 -10.70 -34.74
N ILE A 286 11.14 -9.87 -34.42
CA ILE A 286 11.55 -9.61 -33.04
C ILE A 286 11.40 -8.12 -32.70
N GLY A 287 10.71 -7.83 -31.62
CA GLY A 287 10.48 -6.48 -31.17
C GLY A 287 11.74 -5.71 -30.78
N ALA A 288 12.80 -6.39 -30.35
CA ALA A 288 14.08 -5.78 -30.01
C ALA A 288 14.94 -5.39 -31.21
N LYS A 289 14.48 -5.57 -32.45
CA LYS A 289 15.28 -5.18 -33.67
C LYS A 289 15.68 -3.71 -33.71
N TYR A 290 15.03 -2.83 -32.91
CA TYR A 290 15.40 -1.42 -32.83
C TYR A 290 16.79 -1.17 -32.23
N ILE A 291 17.42 -2.16 -31.57
CA ILE A 291 18.79 -2.07 -31.06
C ILE A 291 19.84 -2.57 -32.07
N LEU A 292 19.39 -3.04 -33.25
CA LEU A 292 20.24 -3.61 -34.27
C LEU A 292 20.38 -2.64 -35.43
N ASP A 293 21.62 -2.42 -35.88
CA ASP A 293 21.96 -1.73 -37.09
C ASP A 293 23.02 -2.52 -37.88
N GLU A 294 23.41 -2.03 -39.06
CA GLU A 294 24.38 -2.67 -39.97
C GLU A 294 25.75 -2.87 -39.34
N ASN A 295 26.10 -2.08 -38.31
CA ASN A 295 27.37 -2.10 -37.63
C ASN A 295 27.36 -2.90 -36.32
N SER A 296 26.23 -3.39 -35.90
CA SER A 296 26.05 -4.08 -34.61
C SER A 296 25.60 -5.54 -34.71
N GLY A 297 25.29 -6.03 -35.95
CA GLY A 297 24.91 -7.42 -36.15
C GLY A 297 24.22 -7.70 -37.47
N TRP A 298 23.38 -8.75 -37.49
CA TRP A 298 22.72 -9.23 -38.71
C TRP A 298 21.22 -9.45 -38.46
N LEU A 299 20.37 -8.90 -39.33
CA LEU A 299 18.95 -9.19 -39.39
C LEU A 299 18.75 -10.35 -40.41
N VAL A 300 18.04 -11.40 -39.96
CA VAL A 300 17.81 -12.61 -40.76
C VAL A 300 16.32 -12.87 -40.96
N LYS A 301 15.97 -13.48 -42.09
CA LYS A 301 14.58 -13.83 -42.40
C LYS A 301 14.07 -14.87 -41.40
N THR A 302 12.90 -14.59 -40.82
CA THR A 302 12.25 -15.45 -39.81
C THR A 302 11.99 -16.85 -40.36
N GLY A 303 12.38 -17.87 -39.59
CA GLY A 303 12.19 -19.29 -39.94
C GLY A 303 13.08 -19.82 -41.07
N SER A 304 14.01 -19.00 -41.61
CA SER A 304 14.89 -19.40 -42.72
C SER A 304 16.22 -19.95 -42.20
N VAL A 305 16.45 -21.23 -42.39
CA VAL A 305 17.72 -21.92 -42.11
C VAL A 305 18.84 -21.30 -42.91
N ASP A 306 18.65 -21.05 -44.23
CA ASP A 306 19.70 -20.50 -45.10
C ASP A 306 20.05 -19.05 -44.71
N SER A 307 19.10 -18.22 -44.35
CA SER A 307 19.37 -16.84 -43.91
C SER A 307 20.21 -16.85 -42.64
N LEU A 308 19.85 -17.67 -41.64
CA LEU A 308 20.59 -17.81 -40.38
C LEU A 308 21.99 -18.43 -40.60
N LYS A 309 22.11 -19.48 -41.45
CA LYS A 309 23.38 -20.06 -41.84
C LYS A 309 24.32 -19.01 -42.46
N ASN A 310 23.80 -18.19 -43.36
CA ASN A 310 24.58 -17.11 -43.95
C ASN A 310 25.05 -16.09 -42.92
N ALA A 311 24.26 -15.75 -41.94
CA ALA A 311 24.67 -14.86 -40.84
C ALA A 311 25.79 -15.50 -39.98
N PHE A 312 25.75 -16.79 -39.69
CA PHE A 312 26.87 -17.48 -39.06
C PHE A 312 28.16 -17.42 -39.90
N ILE A 313 28.08 -17.65 -41.22
CA ILE A 313 29.21 -17.54 -42.14
C ILE A 313 29.77 -16.11 -42.15
N GLN A 314 28.90 -15.09 -42.20
CA GLN A 314 29.32 -13.69 -42.13
C GLN A 314 30.00 -13.35 -40.81
N ALA A 315 29.45 -13.82 -39.66
CA ALA A 315 30.06 -13.63 -38.35
C ALA A 315 31.49 -14.26 -38.31
N TYR A 316 31.66 -15.48 -38.85
CA TYR A 316 32.95 -16.14 -38.94
C TYR A 316 33.94 -15.36 -39.83
N LYS A 317 33.49 -14.92 -40.99
CA LYS A 317 34.34 -14.10 -41.90
C LYS A 317 34.75 -12.77 -41.30
N ASN A 318 33.91 -12.18 -40.47
CA ASN A 318 34.11 -10.90 -39.79
C ASN A 318 34.63 -11.03 -38.35
N LYS A 319 35.21 -12.20 -37.97
CA LYS A 319 35.62 -12.43 -36.58
C LYS A 319 36.52 -11.34 -35.99
N ASN A 320 37.34 -10.68 -36.81
CA ASN A 320 38.24 -9.59 -36.41
C ASN A 320 37.49 -8.28 -36.10
N LYS A 321 36.21 -8.16 -36.51
CA LYS A 321 35.37 -6.95 -36.32
C LYS A 321 34.31 -7.14 -35.22
N LEU A 322 34.19 -8.35 -34.65
CA LEU A 322 33.13 -8.64 -33.69
C LEU A 322 33.20 -7.74 -32.46
N ASP A 323 34.38 -7.42 -31.95
CA ASP A 323 34.54 -6.53 -30.81
C ASP A 323 34.03 -5.12 -31.13
N ALA A 324 34.34 -4.60 -32.32
CA ALA A 324 33.84 -3.31 -32.79
C ALA A 324 32.30 -3.32 -32.99
N MET A 325 31.79 -4.42 -33.58
CA MET A 325 30.33 -4.62 -33.73
C MET A 325 29.63 -4.73 -32.37
N GLY A 326 30.27 -5.43 -31.42
CA GLY A 326 29.76 -5.52 -30.04
C GLY A 326 29.74 -4.17 -29.34
N ALA A 327 30.77 -3.34 -29.52
CA ALA A 327 30.80 -1.98 -29.00
C ALA A 327 29.66 -1.11 -29.56
N ASN A 328 29.36 -1.25 -30.86
CA ASN A 328 28.23 -0.57 -31.48
C ASN A 328 26.91 -1.08 -30.93
N SER A 329 26.75 -2.39 -30.74
CA SER A 329 25.57 -3.00 -30.11
C SER A 329 25.37 -2.44 -28.71
N ARG A 330 26.45 -2.33 -27.91
CA ARG A 330 26.38 -1.72 -26.57
C ARG A 330 26.01 -0.24 -26.64
N ASN A 331 26.55 0.51 -27.60
CA ASN A 331 26.18 1.92 -27.77
C ASN A 331 24.68 2.08 -28.07
N ASN A 332 24.12 1.21 -28.92
CA ASN A 332 22.68 1.20 -29.21
C ASN A 332 21.86 0.89 -27.94
N TYR A 333 22.30 -0.06 -27.09
CA TYR A 333 21.72 -0.33 -25.80
C TYR A 333 21.74 0.90 -24.87
N LEU A 334 22.90 1.57 -24.75
CA LEU A 334 23.07 2.77 -23.92
C LEU A 334 22.14 3.92 -24.33
N GLN A 335 21.82 4.02 -25.63
CA GLN A 335 20.94 5.06 -26.17
C GLN A 335 19.43 4.74 -26.03
N THR A 336 19.04 3.47 -25.80
CA THR A 336 17.63 3.07 -25.94
C THR A 336 17.08 2.29 -24.77
N SER A 337 17.91 1.52 -24.03
CA SER A 337 17.41 0.44 -23.18
C SER A 337 18.03 0.40 -21.77
N THR A 338 18.52 1.56 -21.28
CA THR A 338 19.01 1.71 -19.90
C THR A 338 17.87 2.03 -18.93
N TYR A 339 18.14 1.87 -17.62
CA TYR A 339 17.21 2.22 -16.57
C TYR A 339 16.75 3.68 -16.62
N GLU A 340 17.69 4.61 -16.84
CA GLU A 340 17.41 6.04 -16.86
C GLU A 340 16.45 6.44 -17.99
N ILE A 341 16.62 5.83 -19.17
CA ILE A 341 15.73 6.05 -20.31
C ILE A 341 14.35 5.46 -20.02
N TYR A 342 14.32 4.26 -19.49
CA TYR A 342 13.08 3.58 -19.11
C TYR A 342 12.32 4.36 -18.06
N GLU A 343 12.98 4.76 -16.97
CA GLU A 343 12.42 5.57 -15.91
C GLU A 343 11.83 6.87 -16.45
N LYS A 344 12.59 7.60 -17.26
CA LYS A 344 12.12 8.83 -17.91
C LYS A 344 10.84 8.61 -18.72
N ASN A 345 10.79 7.52 -19.50
CA ASN A 345 9.64 7.18 -20.33
C ASN A 345 8.42 6.76 -19.50
N ILE A 346 8.59 5.96 -18.46
CA ILE A 346 7.51 5.61 -17.50
C ILE A 346 6.97 6.88 -16.84
N LEU A 347 7.85 7.74 -16.31
CA LEU A 347 7.41 8.95 -15.63
C LEU A 347 6.73 9.96 -16.58
N LYS A 348 7.17 10.00 -17.84
CA LYS A 348 6.50 10.78 -18.88
C LYS A 348 5.09 10.23 -19.13
N MET A 349 4.96 8.93 -19.38
CA MET A 349 3.67 8.25 -19.56
C MET A 349 2.73 8.54 -18.38
N VAL A 350 3.19 8.34 -17.16
CA VAL A 350 2.39 8.57 -15.95
C VAL A 350 1.94 10.02 -15.82
N ARG A 351 2.84 10.98 -16.04
CA ARG A 351 2.51 12.42 -16.00
C ARG A 351 1.50 12.79 -17.07
N ASP A 352 1.75 12.35 -18.31
CA ASP A 352 0.89 12.69 -19.44
C ASP A 352 -0.53 12.17 -19.23
N GLU A 353 -0.69 10.92 -18.78
CA GLU A 353 -2.01 10.33 -18.57
C GLU A 353 -2.74 10.93 -17.36
N ILE A 354 -2.03 11.23 -16.27
CA ILE A 354 -2.63 11.91 -15.11
C ILE A 354 -3.00 13.37 -15.44
N CYS A 355 -2.16 14.09 -16.20
CA CYS A 355 -2.45 15.47 -16.61
C CYS A 355 -3.60 15.53 -17.62
N LYS A 356 -3.65 14.59 -18.57
CA LYS A 356 -4.78 14.47 -19.50
C LYS A 356 -6.10 14.18 -18.78
N ASN A 357 -6.06 13.42 -17.69
CA ASN A 357 -7.27 13.17 -16.90
C ASN A 357 -7.78 14.43 -16.21
N GLN A 358 -6.91 15.28 -15.70
CA GLN A 358 -7.32 16.61 -15.21
C GLN A 358 -7.93 17.46 -16.33
N TYR A 359 -7.40 17.35 -17.55
CA TYR A 359 -7.95 18.02 -18.73
C TYR A 359 -9.27 17.37 -19.20
N LEU A 360 -9.36 16.05 -19.24
CA LEU A 360 -10.59 15.31 -19.58
C LEU A 360 -11.68 15.47 -18.51
N TYR A 361 -11.29 15.62 -17.25
CA TYR A 361 -12.24 16.02 -16.19
C TYR A 361 -12.82 17.40 -16.46
N ARG A 362 -12.00 18.35 -16.94
CA ARG A 362 -12.46 19.69 -17.40
C ARG A 362 -13.34 19.60 -18.65
N ILE A 363 -12.98 18.76 -19.63
CA ILE A 363 -13.80 18.56 -20.86
C ILE A 363 -15.11 17.84 -20.54
N ASN A 364 -15.13 16.85 -19.65
CA ASN A 364 -16.37 16.23 -19.21
C ASN A 364 -17.28 17.21 -18.44
N GLN A 365 -16.74 18.24 -17.82
CA GLN A 365 -17.55 19.32 -17.25
C GLN A 365 -18.37 20.07 -18.31
N GLU A 366 -17.93 20.13 -19.56
CA GLU A 366 -18.67 20.78 -20.65
C GLU A 366 -19.94 20.01 -21.01
N ASN A 367 -19.99 18.71 -20.79
CA ASN A 367 -21.15 17.86 -21.06
C ASN A 367 -22.25 17.99 -20.00
N TYR A 368 -21.96 18.53 -18.81
CA TYR A 368 -22.92 18.67 -17.73
C TYR A 368 -23.38 20.11 -17.58
N VAL A 369 -24.67 20.27 -17.32
CA VAL A 369 -25.33 21.57 -17.09
C VAL A 369 -25.50 21.80 -15.60
N LEU A 370 -25.76 20.75 -14.83
CA LEU A 370 -25.96 20.81 -13.38
C LEU A 370 -24.93 19.96 -12.65
N PHE A 371 -24.30 20.56 -11.63
CA PHE A 371 -23.37 19.92 -10.71
C PHE A 371 -23.99 19.95 -9.31
N SER A 372 -24.03 18.80 -8.64
CA SER A 372 -24.49 18.79 -7.26
C SER A 372 -23.50 18.07 -6.35
N PHE A 373 -23.40 18.54 -5.11
CA PHE A 373 -22.52 17.98 -4.10
C PHE A 373 -23.31 17.66 -2.84
N ASP A 374 -23.04 16.50 -2.23
CA ASP A 374 -23.35 16.31 -0.84
C ASP A 374 -22.50 17.26 0.03
N ILE A 375 -22.88 17.43 1.29
CA ILE A 375 -22.27 18.42 2.17
C ILE A 375 -21.32 17.75 3.18
N PHE A 376 -21.88 16.90 4.06
CA PHE A 376 -21.09 16.28 5.10
C PHE A 376 -20.23 15.13 4.54
N ASP A 377 -19.00 15.04 5.02
CA ASP A 377 -18.01 14.09 4.53
C ASP A 377 -17.66 14.20 3.03
N THR A 378 -18.22 15.20 2.35
CA THR A 378 -17.96 15.56 0.95
C THR A 378 -17.35 16.95 0.80
N LEU A 379 -17.96 18.01 1.33
CA LEU A 379 -17.43 19.38 1.33
C LEU A 379 -16.82 19.76 2.69
N ILE A 380 -17.45 19.32 3.74
CA ILE A 380 -17.02 19.53 5.13
C ILE A 380 -17.08 18.22 5.89
N SER A 381 -16.18 18.02 6.85
CA SER A 381 -16.17 16.86 7.71
C SER A 381 -15.91 17.24 9.16
N ARG A 382 -16.03 16.29 10.09
CA ARG A 382 -15.84 16.51 11.53
C ARG A 382 -14.48 15.99 11.99
N ASN A 383 -13.84 16.73 12.93
CA ASN A 383 -12.60 16.30 13.60
C ASN A 383 -12.84 15.24 14.69
N ILE A 384 -13.94 14.53 14.60
CA ILE A 384 -14.34 13.39 15.41
C ILE A 384 -14.76 12.25 14.52
N ALA A 385 -14.62 11.02 15.02
CA ALA A 385 -14.82 9.81 14.20
C ALA A 385 -16.27 9.63 13.74
N LYS A 386 -17.23 9.77 14.66
CA LYS A 386 -18.67 9.56 14.39
C LYS A 386 -19.46 10.87 14.58
N PRO A 387 -20.43 11.19 13.72
CA PRO A 387 -21.27 12.38 13.88
C PRO A 387 -21.94 12.49 15.27
N SER A 388 -22.39 11.37 15.82
CA SER A 388 -23.03 11.33 17.15
C SER A 388 -22.10 11.70 18.33
N ALA A 389 -20.77 11.72 18.10
CA ALA A 389 -19.83 12.17 19.12
C ALA A 389 -19.95 13.68 19.46
N VAL A 390 -20.62 14.48 18.60
CA VAL A 390 -21.03 15.85 18.94
C VAL A 390 -21.83 15.88 20.23
N PHE A 391 -22.71 14.91 20.44
CA PHE A 391 -23.56 14.83 21.66
C PHE A 391 -22.76 14.47 22.91
N LEU A 392 -21.61 13.79 22.78
CA LEU A 392 -20.68 13.60 23.91
C LEU A 392 -20.00 14.91 24.32
N ILE A 393 -19.64 15.75 23.35
CA ILE A 393 -19.08 17.08 23.62
C ILE A 393 -20.13 17.97 24.29
N MET A 394 -21.35 17.97 23.77
CA MET A 394 -22.47 18.69 24.36
C MET A 394 -22.73 18.27 25.81
N LYS A 395 -22.76 16.95 26.05
CA LYS A 395 -22.92 16.40 27.42
C LYS A 395 -21.86 16.93 28.40
N GLN A 396 -20.61 17.08 27.95
CA GLN A 396 -19.55 17.66 28.77
C GLN A 396 -19.80 19.14 29.08
N LYS A 397 -20.22 19.93 28.05
CA LYS A 397 -20.54 21.35 28.20
C LYS A 397 -21.77 21.57 29.10
N MET A 398 -22.79 20.72 29.00
CA MET A 398 -24.03 20.81 29.78
C MET A 398 -23.83 20.58 31.30
N ARG A 399 -22.70 20.02 31.73
CA ARG A 399 -22.41 19.78 33.17
C ARG A 399 -22.40 21.06 34.03
N ASN A 400 -22.10 22.18 33.41
CA ASN A 400 -22.01 23.49 34.05
C ASN A 400 -23.18 24.40 33.67
N MET A 401 -24.26 23.84 33.14
CA MET A 401 -25.46 24.55 32.69
C MET A 401 -26.66 24.06 33.46
N ASP A 402 -27.71 24.86 33.50
CA ASP A 402 -28.94 24.54 34.24
C ASP A 402 -29.88 23.63 33.43
N PHE A 403 -29.55 22.33 33.40
CA PHE A 403 -30.39 21.31 32.77
C PHE A 403 -30.70 20.16 33.73
N PRO A 404 -31.81 19.42 33.55
CA PRO A 404 -32.15 18.25 34.36
C PRO A 404 -31.00 17.24 34.37
N LEU A 405 -30.59 16.78 35.57
CA LEU A 405 -29.43 15.88 35.75
C LEU A 405 -29.56 14.57 34.97
N ASN A 406 -30.77 14.02 34.87
CA ASN A 406 -31.03 12.82 34.09
C ASN A 406 -30.81 13.02 32.58
N LEU A 407 -31.13 14.19 32.04
CA LEU A 407 -30.84 14.58 30.67
C LEU A 407 -29.33 14.75 30.47
N VAL A 408 -28.64 15.51 31.33
CA VAL A 408 -27.20 15.75 31.24
C VAL A 408 -26.40 14.43 31.29
N LYS A 409 -26.75 13.53 32.23
CA LYS A 409 -26.03 12.25 32.39
C LYS A 409 -26.10 11.33 31.18
N ASN A 410 -27.15 11.41 30.37
CA ASN A 410 -27.43 10.48 29.28
C ASN A 410 -27.68 11.18 27.95
N PHE A 411 -27.32 12.46 27.82
CA PHE A 411 -27.65 13.30 26.65
C PHE A 411 -27.20 12.67 25.31
N ASP A 412 -26.01 12.15 25.27
CA ASP A 412 -25.44 11.47 24.11
C ASP A 412 -26.32 10.35 23.54
N ARG A 413 -26.93 9.57 24.43
CA ARG A 413 -27.87 8.50 24.07
C ARG A 413 -29.28 9.04 23.79
N ILE A 414 -29.80 9.87 24.69
CA ILE A 414 -31.13 10.41 24.57
C ILE A 414 -31.36 11.18 23.27
N ARG A 415 -30.41 12.02 22.87
CA ARG A 415 -30.52 12.80 21.63
C ARG A 415 -30.65 11.92 20.39
N VAL A 416 -29.87 10.84 20.33
CA VAL A 416 -29.96 9.85 19.26
C VAL A 416 -31.28 9.06 19.30
N GLU A 417 -31.70 8.63 20.48
CA GLU A 417 -32.96 7.89 20.67
C GLU A 417 -34.19 8.71 20.30
N VAL A 418 -34.21 10.00 20.64
CA VAL A 418 -35.30 10.92 20.28
C VAL A 418 -35.44 11.11 18.79
N GLU A 419 -34.32 11.27 18.08
CA GLU A 419 -34.31 11.34 16.62
C GLU A 419 -34.83 10.05 15.98
N GLN A 420 -34.34 8.89 16.44
CA GLN A 420 -34.80 7.58 15.95
C GLN A 420 -36.27 7.31 16.26
N TYR A 421 -36.73 7.72 17.43
CA TYR A 421 -38.15 7.60 17.82
C TYR A 421 -39.03 8.40 16.86
N TYR A 422 -38.62 9.62 16.52
CA TYR A 422 -39.37 10.48 15.62
C TYR A 422 -39.48 9.83 14.24
N TYR A 423 -38.40 9.28 13.71
CA TYR A 423 -38.41 8.54 12.45
C TYR A 423 -39.37 7.35 12.46
N ARG A 424 -39.30 6.55 13.49
CA ARG A 424 -40.07 5.29 13.55
C ARG A 424 -41.56 5.51 13.78
N ASN A 425 -41.95 6.53 14.53
CA ASN A 425 -43.30 6.66 15.06
C ASN A 425 -44.07 7.87 14.50
N VAL A 426 -43.38 8.95 14.14
CA VAL A 426 -44.03 10.19 13.67
C VAL A 426 -43.94 10.33 12.15
N CYS A 427 -42.77 10.08 11.56
CA CYS A 427 -42.61 10.19 10.10
C CYS A 427 -43.26 9.01 9.34
N LYS A 428 -43.52 7.90 10.01
CA LYS A 428 -44.01 6.66 9.40
C LYS A 428 -45.26 6.92 8.54
N ASN A 429 -45.16 6.73 7.23
CA ASN A 429 -46.19 6.91 6.21
C ASN A 429 -46.58 8.34 5.83
N LYS A 430 -45.94 9.37 6.37
CA LYS A 430 -46.26 10.77 6.05
C LYS A 430 -45.11 11.56 5.48
N TYR A 431 -43.91 11.39 6.03
CA TYR A 431 -42.68 12.08 5.64
C TYR A 431 -41.50 11.10 5.64
N GLU A 432 -40.46 11.40 4.84
CA GLU A 432 -39.23 10.60 4.84
C GLU A 432 -38.17 11.16 5.78
N ASP A 433 -38.29 12.40 6.22
CA ASP A 433 -37.31 13.04 7.12
C ASP A 433 -37.96 13.97 8.18
N THR A 434 -37.18 14.23 9.26
CA THR A 434 -37.51 15.13 10.36
C THR A 434 -36.69 16.41 10.26
N ASN A 435 -37.07 17.44 11.06
CA ASN A 435 -36.28 18.67 11.16
C ASN A 435 -35.81 18.91 12.61
N PHE A 436 -34.97 19.91 12.76
CA PHE A 436 -34.29 20.26 14.00
C PHE A 436 -35.26 20.64 15.10
N ASP A 437 -36.26 21.49 14.79
CA ASP A 437 -37.26 21.94 15.74
C ASP A 437 -38.11 20.78 16.30
N GLU A 438 -38.49 19.85 15.43
CA GLU A 438 -39.31 18.69 15.83
C GLU A 438 -38.58 17.80 16.84
N ILE A 439 -37.27 17.56 16.61
CA ILE A 439 -36.44 16.80 17.54
C ILE A 439 -36.38 17.48 18.90
N TYR A 440 -36.14 18.80 18.90
CA TYR A 440 -36.03 19.55 20.14
C TYR A 440 -37.37 19.81 20.86
N ASN A 441 -38.47 19.90 20.12
CA ASN A 441 -39.81 19.93 20.71
C ASN A 441 -40.12 18.63 21.47
N LEU A 442 -39.69 17.47 20.91
CA LEU A 442 -39.89 16.20 21.60
C LEU A 442 -38.97 16.09 22.84
N LEU A 443 -37.75 16.59 22.80
CA LEU A 443 -36.86 16.68 23.95
C LEU A 443 -37.48 17.60 25.02
N GLN A 444 -38.00 18.76 24.63
CA GLN A 444 -38.67 19.70 25.53
C GLN A 444 -39.84 19.05 26.27
N GLN A 445 -40.70 18.33 25.56
CA GLN A 445 -41.84 17.63 26.12
C GLN A 445 -41.40 16.50 27.10
N ASN A 446 -40.45 15.69 26.69
CA ASN A 446 -40.02 14.52 27.48
C ASN A 446 -39.29 14.91 28.78
N PHE A 447 -38.60 16.04 28.79
CA PHE A 447 -37.80 16.48 29.94
C PHE A 447 -38.33 17.75 30.61
N SER A 448 -39.55 18.22 30.21
CA SER A 448 -40.20 19.42 30.74
C SER A 448 -39.29 20.65 30.73
N LEU A 449 -38.54 20.84 29.62
CA LEU A 449 -37.63 21.96 29.48
C LEU A 449 -38.41 23.25 29.25
N SER A 450 -37.94 24.37 29.84
CA SER A 450 -38.45 25.67 29.50
C SER A 450 -38.15 26.00 28.01
N PHE A 451 -38.88 26.98 27.47
CA PHE A 451 -38.59 27.48 26.12
C PHE A 451 -37.13 27.96 25.99
N GLN A 452 -36.66 28.67 27.01
CA GLN A 452 -35.29 29.19 27.06
C GLN A 452 -34.25 28.05 27.09
N GLN A 453 -34.47 27.03 27.90
CA GLN A 453 -33.58 25.84 27.97
C GLN A 453 -33.53 25.09 26.61
N LYS A 454 -34.69 24.94 25.93
CA LYS A 454 -34.74 24.37 24.60
C LYS A 454 -33.88 25.18 23.60
N GLU A 455 -34.08 26.49 23.53
CA GLU A 455 -33.32 27.36 22.65
C GLU A 455 -31.79 27.34 22.93
N GLU A 456 -31.45 27.33 24.21
CA GLU A 456 -30.06 27.23 24.67
C GLU A 456 -29.43 25.92 24.23
N LEU A 457 -30.17 24.82 24.35
CA LEU A 457 -29.69 23.50 23.95
C LEU A 457 -29.55 23.36 22.42
N MET A 458 -30.47 23.94 21.65
CA MET A 458 -30.37 24.03 20.19
C MET A 458 -29.16 24.86 19.75
N LYS A 459 -28.91 26.00 20.37
CA LYS A 459 -27.72 26.81 20.11
C LYS A 459 -26.43 26.09 20.47
N LEU A 460 -26.46 25.31 21.56
CA LEU A 460 -25.32 24.50 21.98
C LEU A 460 -24.97 23.44 20.91
N GLU A 461 -25.98 22.78 20.30
CA GLU A 461 -25.74 21.80 19.23
C GLU A 461 -25.13 22.48 17.99
N ILE A 462 -25.72 23.57 17.52
CA ILE A 462 -25.23 24.32 16.37
C ILE A 462 -23.77 24.79 16.59
N ASN A 463 -23.47 25.34 17.76
CA ASN A 463 -22.11 25.80 18.06
C ASN A 463 -21.11 24.63 18.17
N THR A 464 -21.52 23.53 18.78
CA THR A 464 -20.67 22.35 18.91
C THR A 464 -20.40 21.70 17.55
N GLU A 465 -21.40 21.60 16.68
CA GLU A 465 -21.19 21.18 15.28
C GLU A 465 -20.18 22.09 14.60
N LYS A 466 -20.40 23.42 14.64
CA LYS A 466 -19.52 24.39 14.00
C LYS A 466 -18.07 24.34 14.48
N GLU A 467 -17.84 24.03 15.76
CA GLU A 467 -16.50 23.86 16.34
C GLU A 467 -15.79 22.61 15.80
N THR A 468 -16.53 21.54 15.54
CA THR A 468 -15.96 20.27 15.09
C THR A 468 -15.68 20.22 13.59
N LEU A 469 -16.26 21.13 12.80
CA LEU A 469 -16.18 21.10 11.34
C LEU A 469 -14.84 21.63 10.79
N TYR A 470 -14.33 20.95 9.77
CA TYR A 470 -13.24 21.39 8.92
C TYR A 470 -13.57 21.20 7.42
N PRO A 471 -12.95 21.98 6.50
CA PRO A 471 -13.23 21.91 5.07
C PRO A 471 -12.48 20.74 4.41
N ILE A 472 -13.10 20.09 3.46
CA ILE A 472 -12.42 19.21 2.50
C ILE A 472 -11.98 20.11 1.33
N LYS A 473 -10.82 20.73 1.49
CA LYS A 473 -10.32 21.82 0.61
C LYS A 473 -10.42 21.49 -0.87
N LYS A 474 -9.98 20.30 -1.28
CA LYS A 474 -9.99 19.88 -2.68
C LYS A 474 -11.37 19.96 -3.33
N ASN A 475 -12.43 19.60 -2.59
CA ASN A 475 -13.79 19.62 -3.11
C ASN A 475 -14.39 21.02 -3.07
N ILE A 476 -14.00 21.86 -2.10
CA ILE A 476 -14.39 23.28 -2.08
C ILE A 476 -13.75 24.01 -3.25
N GLU A 477 -12.44 23.81 -3.50
CA GLU A 477 -11.73 24.38 -4.65
C GLU A 477 -12.38 23.99 -5.98
N LEU A 478 -12.88 22.75 -6.09
CA LEU A 478 -13.63 22.29 -7.25
C LEU A 478 -14.96 23.06 -7.42
N VAL A 479 -15.70 23.26 -6.33
CA VAL A 479 -16.94 24.07 -6.36
C VAL A 479 -16.64 25.51 -6.80
N GLU A 480 -15.57 26.10 -6.26
CA GLU A 480 -15.12 27.45 -6.63
C GLU A 480 -14.74 27.54 -8.12
N GLU A 481 -14.02 26.53 -8.64
CA GLU A 481 -13.66 26.44 -10.07
C GLU A 481 -14.92 26.33 -10.95
N LEU A 482 -15.88 25.49 -10.58
CA LEU A 482 -17.13 25.32 -11.33
C LEU A 482 -17.92 26.61 -11.42
N ILE A 483 -18.05 27.33 -10.31
CA ILE A 483 -18.78 28.61 -10.28
C ILE A 483 -18.04 29.67 -11.08
N LYS A 484 -16.70 29.73 -10.98
CA LYS A 484 -15.88 30.62 -11.80
C LYS A 484 -16.06 30.35 -13.31
N ASN A 485 -16.34 29.12 -13.68
CA ASN A 485 -16.63 28.70 -15.05
C ASN A 485 -18.14 28.81 -15.39
N GLU A 486 -18.91 29.58 -14.62
CA GLU A 486 -20.35 29.83 -14.83
C GLU A 486 -21.22 28.55 -14.83
N LYS A 487 -20.77 27.47 -14.20
CA LYS A 487 -21.54 26.25 -14.09
C LYS A 487 -22.60 26.35 -13.00
N ARG A 488 -23.77 25.75 -13.24
CA ARG A 488 -24.83 25.66 -12.23
C ARG A 488 -24.41 24.64 -11.17
N VAL A 489 -24.25 25.09 -9.93
CA VAL A 489 -23.93 24.24 -8.77
C VAL A 489 -25.04 24.31 -7.75
N VAL A 490 -25.41 23.16 -7.17
CA VAL A 490 -26.37 23.03 -6.07
C VAL A 490 -25.83 22.07 -5.00
N LEU A 491 -26.26 22.21 -3.76
CA LEU A 491 -25.91 21.31 -2.66
C LEU A 491 -27.11 20.50 -2.24
N ILE A 492 -26.91 19.20 -1.93
CA ILE A 492 -27.98 18.27 -1.58
C ILE A 492 -27.54 17.43 -0.38
N SER A 493 -28.26 17.50 0.74
CA SER A 493 -27.86 16.75 1.92
C SER A 493 -29.05 16.16 2.70
N ASP A 494 -28.85 14.94 3.20
CA ASP A 494 -29.76 14.29 4.17
C ASP A 494 -29.33 14.72 5.59
N MET A 495 -29.98 15.76 6.15
CA MET A 495 -29.67 16.29 7.47
C MET A 495 -30.88 17.02 8.06
N TYR A 496 -31.06 16.94 9.36
CA TYR A 496 -32.17 17.59 10.09
C TYR A 496 -32.03 19.12 10.22
N PHE A 497 -30.85 19.69 10.02
CA PHE A 497 -30.64 21.13 10.00
C PHE A 497 -31.27 21.78 8.76
N SER A 498 -31.68 23.04 8.91
CA SER A 498 -32.17 23.85 7.79
C SER A 498 -31.02 24.32 6.90
N SER A 499 -31.35 24.64 5.65
CA SER A 499 -30.41 25.21 4.69
C SER A 499 -29.74 26.49 5.21
N SER A 500 -30.45 27.31 6.02
CA SER A 500 -29.90 28.51 6.64
C SER A 500 -28.80 28.18 7.67
N ILE A 501 -28.97 27.17 8.51
CA ILE A 501 -27.95 26.76 9.48
C ILE A 501 -26.73 26.17 8.73
N ILE A 502 -26.96 25.28 7.79
CA ILE A 502 -25.88 24.70 6.96
C ILE A 502 -25.08 25.78 6.24
N ARG A 503 -25.75 26.79 5.71
CA ARG A 503 -25.06 27.93 5.08
C ARG A 503 -24.11 28.65 6.04
N THR A 504 -24.46 28.76 7.33
CA THR A 504 -23.55 29.36 8.33
C THR A 504 -22.30 28.49 8.57
N PHE A 505 -22.43 27.16 8.44
CA PHE A 505 -21.29 26.25 8.56
C PHE A 505 -20.35 26.36 7.34
N LEU A 506 -20.90 26.35 6.14
CA LEU A 506 -20.14 26.42 4.89
C LEU A 506 -19.44 27.77 4.71
N ASN A 507 -20.10 28.89 5.06
CA ASN A 507 -19.53 30.22 4.98
C ASN A 507 -18.33 30.46 5.92
N LYS A 508 -18.14 29.63 6.93
CA LYS A 508 -16.90 29.61 7.74
C LYS A 508 -15.68 29.31 6.88
N PHE A 509 -15.83 28.58 5.78
CA PHE A 509 -14.73 28.06 4.97
C PHE A 509 -14.59 28.76 3.61
N SER A 510 -15.69 29.17 2.98
CA SER A 510 -15.66 29.95 1.75
C SER A 510 -16.95 30.78 1.59
N PRO A 511 -16.86 32.06 1.21
CA PRO A 511 -18.02 32.92 0.98
C PRO A 511 -18.82 32.53 -0.28
N ILE A 512 -18.30 31.64 -1.12
CA ILE A 512 -18.95 31.23 -2.36
C ILE A 512 -20.30 30.55 -2.10
N PHE A 513 -20.44 29.91 -0.93
CA PHE A 513 -21.65 29.22 -0.53
C PHE A 513 -22.83 30.15 -0.18
N ASN A 514 -22.64 31.46 -0.15
CA ASN A 514 -23.73 32.42 0.10
C ASN A 514 -24.86 32.31 -0.93
N ASN A 515 -24.50 32.10 -2.20
CA ASN A 515 -25.44 32.14 -3.32
C ASN A 515 -25.76 30.75 -3.93
N ILE A 516 -25.16 29.70 -3.43
CA ILE A 516 -25.40 28.33 -3.93
C ILE A 516 -26.71 27.80 -3.33
N PRO A 517 -27.67 27.32 -4.14
CA PRO A 517 -28.86 26.66 -3.63
C PRO A 517 -28.51 25.43 -2.81
N ILE A 518 -29.16 25.25 -1.66
CA ILE A 518 -29.00 24.12 -0.76
C ILE A 518 -30.35 23.42 -0.62
N TYR A 519 -30.41 22.17 -0.99
CA TYR A 519 -31.59 21.33 -0.89
C TYR A 519 -31.45 20.33 0.26
N MET A 520 -32.20 20.55 1.35
CA MET A 520 -32.14 19.75 2.57
C MET A 520 -33.28 18.76 2.63
N SER A 521 -33.01 17.53 2.97
CA SER A 521 -34.04 16.49 3.17
C SER A 521 -35.08 16.91 4.23
N SER A 522 -34.66 17.57 5.29
CA SER A 522 -35.52 18.08 6.36
C SER A 522 -36.54 19.13 5.91
N GLU A 523 -36.19 19.96 4.92
CA GLU A 523 -37.08 20.99 4.37
C GLU A 523 -38.04 20.43 3.32
N PHE A 524 -37.54 19.51 2.47
CA PHE A 524 -38.33 18.82 1.46
C PHE A 524 -39.15 17.66 2.03
N ARG A 525 -38.83 17.17 3.20
CA ARG A 525 -39.41 15.95 3.79
C ARG A 525 -39.20 14.70 2.93
N LEU A 526 -38.14 14.70 2.10
CA LEU A 526 -37.76 13.64 1.16
C LEU A 526 -36.28 13.32 1.35
N LYS A 527 -35.86 12.08 1.16
CA LYS A 527 -34.47 11.64 1.31
C LYS A 527 -33.77 11.31 0.00
N LYS A 528 -32.44 11.41 0.01
CA LYS A 528 -31.58 10.89 -1.06
C LYS A 528 -31.68 9.36 -1.14
N ASN A 529 -31.69 8.69 0.01
CA ASN A 529 -31.74 7.22 0.10
C ASN A 529 -33.00 6.59 -0.51
N SER A 530 -34.12 7.31 -0.61
CA SER A 530 -35.30 6.88 -1.37
C SER A 530 -35.20 7.21 -2.87
N GLY A 531 -34.36 8.19 -3.22
CA GLY A 531 -34.28 8.80 -4.54
C GLY A 531 -35.30 9.93 -4.77
N ASN A 532 -36.23 10.15 -3.86
CA ASN A 532 -37.34 11.10 -4.05
C ASN A 532 -36.86 12.57 -3.96
N LEU A 533 -35.82 12.86 -3.15
CA LEU A 533 -35.22 14.17 -3.14
C LEU A 533 -34.61 14.54 -4.50
N PHE A 534 -33.92 13.62 -5.16
CA PHE A 534 -33.38 13.84 -6.52
C PHE A 534 -34.49 14.08 -7.53
N LYS A 535 -35.62 13.35 -7.47
CA LYS A 535 -36.78 13.56 -8.35
C LYS A 535 -37.38 14.96 -8.15
N ALA A 536 -37.50 15.40 -6.92
CA ALA A 536 -38.00 16.76 -6.61
C ALA A 536 -37.08 17.84 -7.20
N ILE A 537 -35.76 17.67 -7.08
CA ILE A 537 -34.76 18.60 -7.62
C ILE A 537 -34.73 18.58 -9.15
N LEU A 538 -34.89 17.40 -9.80
CA LEU A 538 -35.05 17.31 -11.26
C LEU A 538 -36.20 18.19 -11.79
N ASN A 539 -37.32 18.16 -11.07
CA ASN A 539 -38.47 18.99 -11.43
C ASN A 539 -38.23 20.50 -11.22
N LEU A 540 -37.49 20.84 -10.15
CA LEU A 540 -37.17 22.26 -9.84
C LEU A 540 -36.12 22.84 -10.79
N GLU A 541 -35.04 22.12 -11.02
CA GLU A 541 -33.93 22.57 -11.87
C GLU A 541 -34.22 22.36 -13.38
N LYS A 542 -35.27 21.59 -13.74
CA LYS A 542 -35.71 21.33 -15.11
C LYS A 542 -34.57 20.85 -16.02
N VAL A 543 -33.71 19.96 -15.52
CA VAL A 543 -32.52 19.48 -16.21
C VAL A 543 -32.72 18.03 -16.67
N ASP A 544 -32.14 17.69 -17.83
CA ASP A 544 -32.02 16.30 -18.28
C ASP A 544 -31.11 15.56 -17.29
N PRO A 545 -31.56 14.42 -16.71
CA PRO A 545 -30.74 13.62 -15.80
C PRO A 545 -29.35 13.31 -16.35
N LYS A 546 -29.21 13.03 -17.65
CA LYS A 546 -27.95 12.72 -18.33
C LYS A 546 -26.97 13.91 -18.38
N LYS A 547 -27.48 15.13 -18.19
CA LYS A 547 -26.70 16.37 -18.11
C LYS A 547 -26.45 16.85 -16.67
N TRP A 548 -26.75 16.01 -15.70
CA TRP A 548 -26.50 16.27 -14.28
C TRP A 548 -25.47 15.30 -13.73
N ILE A 549 -24.49 15.82 -12.97
CA ILE A 549 -23.52 15.03 -12.22
C ILE A 549 -23.63 15.32 -10.72
N HIS A 550 -23.70 14.28 -9.89
CA HIS A 550 -23.74 14.36 -8.43
C HIS A 550 -22.45 13.81 -7.80
N CYS A 551 -21.92 14.51 -6.82
CA CYS A 551 -20.72 14.11 -6.06
C CYS A 551 -21.09 13.89 -4.58
N GLY A 552 -20.76 12.74 -4.02
CA GLY A 552 -20.98 12.42 -2.61
C GLY A 552 -20.31 11.13 -2.17
N ASP A 553 -20.41 10.82 -0.87
CA ASP A 553 -19.69 9.72 -0.21
C ASP A 553 -20.59 8.54 0.22
N ASN A 554 -21.92 8.71 0.19
CA ASN A 554 -22.86 7.66 0.58
C ASN A 554 -23.21 6.75 -0.62
N TRP A 555 -22.89 5.47 -0.51
CA TRP A 555 -23.15 4.51 -1.60
C TRP A 555 -24.61 4.46 -2.07
N VAL A 556 -25.56 4.47 -1.15
CA VAL A 556 -26.98 4.41 -1.51
C VAL A 556 -27.49 5.77 -1.97
N GLY A 557 -27.29 6.79 -1.14
CA GLY A 557 -27.81 8.14 -1.34
C GLY A 557 -27.17 8.90 -2.50
N ASP A 558 -25.84 8.79 -2.67
CA ASP A 558 -25.09 9.62 -3.60
C ASP A 558 -24.61 8.90 -4.85
N TYR A 559 -24.68 7.55 -4.86
CA TYR A 559 -24.30 6.77 -6.04
C TYR A 559 -25.50 5.98 -6.61
N LEU A 560 -26.04 5.01 -5.86
CA LEU A 560 -27.01 4.05 -6.38
C LEU A 560 -28.32 4.75 -6.81
N LYS A 561 -28.87 5.62 -5.98
CA LYS A 561 -30.18 6.26 -6.25
C LYS A 561 -30.12 7.29 -7.37
N PRO A 562 -29.15 8.21 -7.42
CA PRO A 562 -29.03 9.10 -8.58
C PRO A 562 -28.69 8.35 -9.86
N SER A 563 -27.83 7.31 -9.85
CA SER A 563 -27.55 6.47 -11.03
C SER A 563 -28.81 5.78 -11.57
N ASN A 564 -29.70 5.31 -10.72
CA ASN A 564 -31.00 4.72 -11.14
C ASN A 564 -31.94 5.75 -11.78
N LEU A 565 -31.67 7.03 -11.63
CA LEU A 565 -32.37 8.13 -12.30
C LEU A 565 -31.60 8.67 -13.51
N GLU A 566 -30.59 7.93 -14.00
CA GLU A 566 -29.70 8.30 -15.11
C GLU A 566 -28.84 9.56 -14.82
N ILE A 567 -28.72 9.98 -13.55
CA ILE A 567 -27.83 11.04 -13.13
C ILE A 567 -26.40 10.46 -13.04
N SER A 568 -25.45 11.12 -13.67
CA SER A 568 -24.04 10.77 -13.53
C SER A 568 -23.54 11.00 -12.11
N THR A 569 -22.66 10.13 -11.62
CA THR A 569 -22.19 10.20 -10.23
C THR A 569 -20.68 10.21 -10.17
N ASN A 570 -20.14 11.03 -9.27
CA ASN A 570 -18.74 11.00 -8.85
C ASN A 570 -18.69 10.56 -7.38
N PHE A 571 -18.50 9.27 -7.15
CA PHE A 571 -18.52 8.70 -5.81
C PHE A 571 -17.18 8.89 -5.09
N TYR A 572 -17.25 9.38 -3.88
CA TYR A 572 -16.10 9.75 -3.05
C TYR A 572 -16.11 8.94 -1.76
N ILE A 573 -15.09 8.09 -1.55
CA ILE A 573 -15.05 7.21 -0.38
C ILE A 573 -14.38 7.92 0.78
N ASN A 574 -15.11 8.05 1.89
CA ASN A 574 -14.64 8.61 3.14
C ASN A 574 -15.00 7.69 4.32
N GLN A 575 -14.41 6.49 4.34
CA GLN A 575 -14.73 5.47 5.33
C GLN A 575 -13.69 5.41 6.46
N LEU A 576 -14.16 4.98 7.64
CA LEU A 576 -13.28 4.54 8.72
C LEU A 576 -12.53 3.29 8.29
N LEU A 577 -11.29 3.14 8.75
CA LEU A 577 -10.51 1.93 8.52
C LEU A 577 -10.95 0.81 9.47
N PRO A 578 -10.76 -0.48 9.10
CA PRO A 578 -11.26 -1.61 9.89
C PRO A 578 -10.82 -1.61 11.36
N TYR A 579 -9.60 -1.20 11.64
CA TYR A 579 -9.10 -1.10 13.03
C TYR A 579 -9.68 0.10 13.79
N GLU A 580 -10.02 1.18 13.10
CA GLU A 580 -10.73 2.34 13.68
C GLU A 580 -12.17 1.95 14.03
N GLU A 581 -12.87 1.25 13.13
CA GLU A 581 -14.20 0.69 13.40
C GLU A 581 -14.18 -0.30 14.56
N PHE A 582 -13.17 -1.17 14.59
CA PHE A 582 -12.99 -2.14 15.68
C PHE A 582 -12.86 -1.44 17.05
N ALA A 583 -12.02 -0.39 17.11
CA ALA A 583 -11.82 0.37 18.34
C ALA A 583 -13.12 1.10 18.78
N LEU A 584 -13.78 1.78 17.84
CA LEU A 584 -15.04 2.51 18.09
C LEU A 584 -16.21 1.59 18.47
N ASN A 585 -16.28 0.37 17.94
CA ASN A 585 -17.32 -0.58 18.29
C ASN A 585 -17.17 -1.11 19.73
N ARG A 586 -15.97 -1.05 20.30
CA ARG A 586 -15.70 -1.43 21.69
C ARG A 586 -15.81 -0.28 22.67
N ASN A 587 -15.54 0.93 22.24
CA ASN A 587 -15.57 2.10 23.10
C ASN A 587 -15.96 3.38 22.34
N SER A 588 -17.19 3.44 21.83
CA SER A 588 -17.69 4.59 21.06
C SER A 588 -17.87 5.86 21.90
N LEU A 589 -17.93 5.74 23.23
CA LEU A 589 -18.13 6.86 24.15
C LEU A 589 -16.81 7.50 24.62
N ASP A 590 -15.68 6.97 24.20
CA ASP A 590 -14.37 7.53 24.52
C ASP A 590 -14.06 8.73 23.61
N MET A 591 -14.02 9.91 24.20
CA MET A 591 -13.77 11.15 23.46
C MET A 591 -12.37 11.26 22.91
N ASP A 592 -11.36 10.71 23.59
CA ASP A 592 -9.98 10.71 23.10
C ASP A 592 -9.88 9.84 21.86
N LEU A 593 -10.49 8.66 21.88
CA LEU A 593 -10.59 7.78 20.73
C LEU A 593 -11.33 8.45 19.55
N GLN A 594 -12.45 9.12 19.80
CA GLN A 594 -13.22 9.84 18.78
C GLN A 594 -12.39 10.93 18.11
N LYS A 595 -11.61 11.70 18.87
CA LYS A 595 -10.76 12.77 18.37
C LYS A 595 -9.54 12.22 17.62
N ILE A 596 -8.86 11.21 18.16
CA ILE A 596 -7.70 10.58 17.53
C ILE A 596 -8.06 10.04 16.16
N ILE A 597 -9.15 9.29 16.05
CA ILE A 597 -9.62 8.75 14.78
C ILE A 597 -10.10 9.88 13.85
N GLY A 598 -10.76 10.91 14.38
CA GLY A 598 -11.16 12.09 13.61
C GLY A 598 -9.97 12.81 12.97
N ILE A 599 -8.85 12.95 13.70
CA ILE A 599 -7.60 13.52 13.18
C ILE A 599 -7.00 12.60 12.12
N SER A 600 -6.92 11.29 12.35
CA SER A 600 -6.45 10.32 11.36
C SER A 600 -7.25 10.42 10.06
N LYS A 601 -8.59 10.46 10.15
CA LYS A 601 -9.51 10.65 9.03
C LYS A 601 -9.21 11.96 8.29
N LYS A 602 -9.07 13.07 9.01
CA LYS A 602 -8.73 14.38 8.43
C LYS A 602 -7.43 14.31 7.62
N ILE A 603 -6.38 13.72 8.17
CA ILE A 603 -5.09 13.59 7.49
C ILE A 603 -5.22 12.80 6.19
N ARG A 604 -5.96 11.68 6.21
CA ARG A 604 -6.22 10.88 4.99
C ARG A 604 -7.00 11.64 3.91
N LEU A 605 -7.88 12.54 4.29
CA LEU A 605 -8.67 13.35 3.35
C LEU A 605 -7.87 14.50 2.75
N GLU A 606 -6.98 15.09 3.53
CA GLU A 606 -6.15 16.21 3.08
C GLU A 606 -4.90 15.77 2.31
N ASN A 607 -4.46 14.51 2.46
CA ASN A 607 -3.21 13.99 1.89
C ASN A 607 -3.44 12.70 1.09
N THR A 608 -2.65 12.50 0.05
CA THR A 608 -2.52 11.18 -0.59
C THR A 608 -1.38 10.45 0.08
N LEU A 609 -1.69 9.36 0.75
CA LEU A 609 -0.75 8.58 1.56
C LEU A 609 -0.36 7.29 0.86
N THR A 610 0.88 6.83 1.06
CA THR A 610 1.23 5.43 0.79
C THR A 610 0.55 4.53 1.81
N ASN A 611 0.54 3.22 1.57
CA ASN A 611 -0.05 2.28 2.52
C ASN A 611 0.66 2.31 3.88
N LEU A 612 1.98 2.45 3.89
CA LEU A 612 2.76 2.53 5.13
C LEU A 612 2.53 3.86 5.86
N GLN A 613 2.43 4.97 5.13
CA GLN A 613 2.06 6.26 5.74
C GLN A 613 0.64 6.22 6.32
N GLU A 614 -0.32 5.59 5.63
CA GLU A 614 -1.70 5.42 6.13
C GLU A 614 -1.71 4.65 7.46
N ILE A 615 -0.91 3.58 7.57
CA ILE A 615 -0.77 2.80 8.81
C ILE A 615 -0.06 3.63 9.89
N GLY A 616 0.96 4.39 9.54
CA GLY A 616 1.63 5.31 10.47
C GLY A 616 0.67 6.34 11.07
N VAL A 617 -0.12 7.00 10.21
CA VAL A 617 -1.13 8.01 10.60
C VAL A 617 -2.27 7.41 11.43
N SER A 618 -2.79 6.26 11.02
CA SER A 618 -4.09 5.80 11.51
C SER A 618 -4.00 4.65 12.52
N PHE A 619 -2.84 3.99 12.62
CA PHE A 619 -2.60 2.91 13.58
C PHE A 619 -1.42 3.19 14.50
N GLY A 620 -0.22 3.40 13.94
CA GLY A 620 1.01 3.52 14.71
C GLY A 620 1.02 4.71 15.66
N ALA A 621 0.79 5.91 15.14
CA ALA A 621 0.76 7.12 15.96
C ALA A 621 -0.37 7.11 17.00
N PRO A 622 -1.63 6.75 16.65
CA PRO A 622 -2.70 6.60 17.63
C PRO A 622 -2.40 5.63 18.77
N MET A 623 -1.74 4.52 18.46
CA MET A 623 -1.35 3.51 19.46
C MET A 623 -0.24 4.00 20.40
N LEU A 624 0.75 4.74 19.87
CA LEU A 624 1.94 5.15 20.62
C LEU A 624 1.75 6.48 21.36
N LEU A 625 0.90 7.37 20.88
CA LEU A 625 0.70 8.71 21.45
C LEU A 625 0.37 8.70 22.95
N PRO A 626 -0.54 7.85 23.47
CA PRO A 626 -0.81 7.82 24.91
C PRO A 626 0.41 7.48 25.75
N TYR A 627 1.29 6.61 25.26
CA TYR A 627 2.53 6.27 25.96
C TYR A 627 3.52 7.44 25.99
N VAL A 628 3.71 8.11 24.88
CA VAL A 628 4.58 9.28 24.81
C VAL A 628 4.09 10.38 25.74
N GLN A 629 2.77 10.61 25.80
CA GLN A 629 2.18 11.58 26.73
C GLN A 629 2.37 11.16 28.19
N TRP A 630 2.21 9.86 28.49
CA TRP A 630 2.44 9.30 29.83
C TRP A 630 3.91 9.47 30.26
N ILE A 631 4.88 9.24 29.39
CA ILE A 631 6.31 9.48 29.66
C ILE A 631 6.52 10.93 30.08
N LEU A 632 5.99 11.89 29.34
CA LEU A 632 6.14 13.32 29.62
C LEU A 632 5.47 13.70 30.95
N ASN A 633 4.28 13.15 31.24
CA ASN A 633 3.58 13.40 32.50
C ASN A 633 4.38 12.87 33.72
N ILE A 634 4.96 11.68 33.59
CA ILE A 634 5.85 11.13 34.63
C ILE A 634 7.10 12.00 34.80
N ALA A 635 7.70 12.41 33.70
CA ALA A 635 8.91 13.23 33.72
C ALA A 635 8.66 14.60 34.39
N LEU A 636 7.58 15.27 34.05
CA LEU A 636 7.20 16.56 34.65
C LEU A 636 6.88 16.41 36.13
N LYS A 637 6.10 15.39 36.51
CA LYS A 637 5.72 15.14 37.91
C LYS A 637 6.91 14.86 38.82
N ASN A 638 7.95 14.23 38.28
CA ASN A 638 9.13 13.79 39.05
C ASN A 638 10.40 14.62 38.78
N SER A 639 10.23 15.80 38.15
CA SER A 639 11.33 16.71 37.83
C SER A 639 12.46 16.08 37.01
N ILE A 640 12.15 15.08 36.16
CA ILE A 640 13.11 14.46 35.27
C ILE A 640 13.45 15.45 34.16
N ARG A 641 14.76 15.68 33.93
CA ARG A 641 15.28 16.65 32.98
C ARG A 641 15.86 16.01 31.74
N CYS A 642 16.19 14.72 31.81
CA CYS A 642 16.75 14.00 30.68
C CYS A 642 16.05 12.63 30.49
N LEU A 643 15.61 12.34 29.28
CA LEU A 643 15.01 11.05 28.89
C LEU A 643 15.93 10.35 27.89
N TYR A 644 16.40 9.16 28.25
CA TYR A 644 17.26 8.34 27.39
C TYR A 644 16.44 7.23 26.75
N PHE A 645 16.20 7.36 25.46
CA PHE A 645 15.45 6.37 24.66
C PHE A 645 16.38 5.24 24.22
N ILE A 646 16.05 4.02 24.61
CA ILE A 646 16.89 2.85 24.33
C ILE A 646 16.69 2.38 22.89
N ALA A 647 17.80 2.18 22.18
CA ALA A 647 17.78 1.61 20.84
C ALA A 647 17.24 0.16 20.93
N ARG A 648 16.52 -0.24 20.02
CA ARG A 648 16.03 0.01 18.68
C ARG A 648 14.63 0.65 18.76
N ASP A 649 13.88 0.25 19.78
CA ASP A 649 12.48 0.56 20.01
C ASP A 649 12.22 2.01 20.43
N GLY A 650 13.23 2.69 20.95
CA GLY A 650 13.14 4.09 21.37
C GLY A 650 13.11 5.11 20.23
N TYR A 651 13.45 4.74 18.99
CA TYR A 651 13.67 5.70 17.88
C TYR A 651 12.41 6.50 17.51
N VAL A 652 11.32 5.83 17.22
CA VAL A 652 10.04 6.47 16.85
C VAL A 652 9.49 7.25 18.04
N LEU A 653 9.59 6.69 19.26
CA LEU A 653 9.14 7.31 20.50
C LEU A 653 9.88 8.61 20.81
N GLN A 654 11.21 8.64 20.62
CA GLN A 654 12.00 9.86 20.80
C GLN A 654 11.53 10.95 19.86
N LYS A 655 11.40 10.67 18.57
CA LYS A 655 10.91 11.64 17.57
C LYS A 655 9.54 12.22 17.94
N MET A 656 8.61 11.36 18.34
CA MET A 656 7.28 11.82 18.81
C MET A 656 7.41 12.70 20.06
N THR A 657 8.25 12.31 21.02
CA THR A 657 8.47 13.05 22.25
C THR A 657 9.08 14.42 21.97
N ASP A 658 10.07 14.50 21.09
CA ASP A 658 10.73 15.75 20.69
C ASP A 658 9.76 16.75 20.11
N MET A 659 8.85 16.30 19.24
CA MET A 659 7.81 17.16 18.67
C MET A 659 6.90 17.75 19.77
N LEU A 660 6.52 16.94 20.77
CA LEU A 660 5.71 17.41 21.89
C LEU A 660 6.47 18.38 22.79
N ILE A 661 7.73 18.10 23.07
CA ILE A 661 8.61 18.97 23.87
C ILE A 661 8.76 20.33 23.21
N GLN A 662 9.03 20.35 21.91
CA GLN A 662 9.16 21.59 21.14
C GLN A 662 7.86 22.39 21.12
N ALA A 663 6.73 21.72 20.81
CA ALA A 663 5.43 22.38 20.72
C ALA A 663 4.97 22.98 22.06
N LYS A 664 5.20 22.27 23.16
CA LYS A 664 4.81 22.71 24.52
C LYS A 664 5.91 23.51 25.23
N LYS A 665 7.07 23.71 24.62
CA LYS A 665 8.24 24.38 25.23
C LYS A 665 8.62 23.76 26.57
N ILE A 666 8.57 22.43 26.66
CA ILE A 666 8.91 21.67 27.87
C ILE A 666 10.42 21.67 28.06
N ASN A 667 10.92 21.96 29.26
CA ASN A 667 12.35 21.91 29.59
C ASN A 667 12.77 20.49 29.98
N ILE A 668 12.77 19.58 29.00
CA ILE A 668 13.27 18.21 29.10
C ILE A 668 14.14 17.95 27.87
N LYS A 669 15.30 17.35 28.07
CA LYS A 669 16.22 16.90 27.02
C LYS A 669 15.92 15.44 26.69
N THR A 670 16.06 15.05 25.44
CA THR A 670 16.00 13.65 25.00
C THR A 670 17.33 13.25 24.38
N LYS A 671 17.72 12.02 24.59
CA LYS A 671 18.87 11.40 23.92
C LYS A 671 18.54 9.96 23.53
N TYR A 672 19.14 9.49 22.43
CA TYR A 672 19.03 8.12 21.98
C TYR A 672 20.27 7.34 22.42
N LEU A 673 20.08 6.28 23.21
CA LEU A 673 21.17 5.42 23.66
C LEU A 673 21.24 4.15 22.83
N TYR A 674 22.35 3.93 22.19
CA TYR A 674 22.62 2.77 21.38
C TYR A 674 22.96 1.55 22.25
N GLY A 675 22.06 0.57 22.26
CA GLY A 675 22.25 -0.67 23.01
C GLY A 675 21.41 -1.82 22.45
N SER A 676 21.80 -3.04 22.73
CA SER A 676 21.11 -4.25 22.30
C SER A 676 21.40 -5.42 23.25
N ARG A 677 20.76 -6.58 23.01
CA ARG A 677 21.15 -7.82 23.71
C ARG A 677 22.63 -8.15 23.51
N GLU A 678 23.12 -8.01 22.28
CA GLU A 678 24.50 -8.35 21.90
C GLU A 678 25.50 -7.41 22.57
N SER A 679 25.21 -6.10 22.56
CA SER A 679 26.13 -5.10 23.11
C SER A 679 26.02 -4.91 24.61
N TRP A 680 24.89 -5.19 25.27
CA TRP A 680 24.70 -4.97 26.72
C TRP A 680 24.54 -6.26 27.52
N ARG A 681 23.77 -7.27 27.06
CA ARG A 681 23.51 -8.47 27.85
C ARG A 681 24.66 -9.50 27.75
N GLU A 682 25.06 -9.82 26.49
CA GLU A 682 26.06 -10.87 26.27
C GLU A 682 27.44 -10.59 26.88
N PRO A 683 28.00 -9.35 26.86
CA PRO A 683 29.25 -9.06 27.58
C PRO A 683 29.21 -9.38 29.07
N PHE A 684 28.10 -9.05 29.74
CA PHE A 684 27.93 -9.37 31.16
C PHE A 684 27.78 -10.85 31.43
N ARG A 685 27.04 -11.57 30.60
CA ARG A 685 26.88 -13.04 30.70
C ARG A 685 28.21 -13.75 30.51
N ASN A 686 28.96 -13.31 29.50
CA ASN A 686 30.25 -13.92 29.15
C ASN A 686 31.42 -13.39 30.00
N LYS A 687 31.17 -12.43 30.93
CA LYS A 687 32.18 -11.77 31.78
C LYS A 687 33.32 -11.15 30.97
N ASP A 688 33.02 -10.56 29.81
CA ASP A 688 33.99 -9.94 28.91
C ASP A 688 34.37 -8.54 29.45
N LYS A 689 35.51 -8.50 30.14
CA LYS A 689 35.95 -7.27 30.83
C LYS A 689 36.19 -6.09 29.88
N LEU A 690 36.73 -6.33 28.68
CA LEU A 690 36.99 -5.27 27.70
C LEU A 690 35.72 -4.66 27.18
N LYS A 691 34.77 -5.50 26.78
CA LYS A 691 33.45 -5.01 26.30
C LYS A 691 32.69 -4.31 27.43
N ILE A 692 32.75 -4.81 28.66
CA ILE A 692 32.11 -4.16 29.81
C ILE A 692 32.74 -2.79 30.07
N GLN A 693 34.07 -2.65 29.95
CA GLN A 693 34.72 -1.37 30.06
C GLN A 693 34.25 -0.38 28.98
N LEU A 694 34.13 -0.80 27.74
CA LEU A 694 33.62 0.05 26.67
C LEU A 694 32.16 0.47 26.92
N ILE A 695 31.33 -0.40 27.51
CA ILE A 695 29.96 -0.03 27.93
C ILE A 695 30.01 1.06 28.99
N ASP A 696 30.87 0.90 30.04
CA ASP A 696 30.96 1.87 31.10
C ASP A 696 31.44 3.23 30.59
N GLU A 697 32.46 3.25 29.72
CA GLU A 697 32.97 4.47 29.09
C GLU A 697 31.89 5.13 28.16
N TYR A 698 31.11 4.32 27.40
CA TYR A 698 30.00 4.80 26.59
C TYR A 698 28.91 5.46 27.46
N LEU A 699 28.50 4.81 28.55
CA LEU A 699 27.49 5.35 29.45
C LEU A 699 27.97 6.63 30.11
N ASP A 700 29.27 6.66 30.47
CA ASP A 700 29.93 7.81 31.09
C ASP A 700 30.02 9.02 30.15
N GLN A 701 30.17 8.74 28.83
CA GLN A 701 30.19 9.74 27.76
C GLN A 701 28.80 10.31 27.48
N GLU A 702 27.77 9.47 27.49
CA GLU A 702 26.44 9.84 26.97
C GLU A 702 25.48 10.35 28.05
N ILE A 703 25.60 9.87 29.30
CA ILE A 703 24.66 10.20 30.39
C ILE A 703 25.13 11.46 31.14
N ASP A 704 24.22 12.44 31.23
CA ASP A 704 24.41 13.64 32.02
C ASP A 704 24.36 13.30 33.54
N LYS A 705 25.42 13.60 34.26
CA LYS A 705 25.58 13.28 35.70
C LYS A 705 24.99 14.36 36.61
N GLN A 706 24.52 15.47 36.04
CA GLN A 706 24.02 16.63 36.82
C GLN A 706 22.51 16.74 36.83
N GLU A 707 21.83 16.04 35.95
CA GLU A 707 20.37 16.11 35.75
C GLU A 707 19.69 14.82 36.17
N ILE A 708 18.49 14.92 36.75
CA ILE A 708 17.65 13.76 37.01
C ILE A 708 17.22 13.15 35.67
N PHE A 709 17.48 11.87 35.50
CA PHE A 709 17.21 11.18 34.24
C PHE A 709 16.44 9.87 34.42
N ALA A 710 15.78 9.44 33.33
CA ALA A 710 15.14 8.13 33.25
C ALA A 710 15.47 7.45 31.91
N PHE A 711 15.46 6.12 31.90
CA PHE A 711 15.51 5.35 30.71
C PHE A 711 14.09 5.12 30.18
N VAL A 712 13.92 5.16 28.85
CA VAL A 712 12.68 4.90 28.16
C VAL A 712 12.87 3.71 27.22
N GLU A 713 12.16 2.62 27.46
CA GLU A 713 12.13 1.42 26.63
C GLU A 713 10.69 1.11 26.25
N CYS A 714 10.45 0.60 25.04
CA CYS A 714 9.09 0.36 24.60
C CYS A 714 8.52 -0.93 25.22
N CYS A 715 9.12 -2.06 24.89
CA CYS A 715 8.59 -3.35 25.36
C CYS A 715 9.68 -4.42 25.51
N GLY A 716 9.35 -5.50 26.22
CA GLY A 716 10.21 -6.66 26.36
C GLY A 716 10.24 -7.24 27.78
N THR A 717 11.22 -8.11 28.03
CA THR A 717 11.46 -8.71 29.36
C THR A 717 12.13 -7.73 30.33
N GLY A 718 12.75 -6.67 29.83
CA GLY A 718 13.59 -5.74 30.57
C GLY A 718 14.97 -6.29 30.96
N GLU A 719 15.26 -7.56 30.67
CA GLU A 719 16.50 -8.21 31.11
C GLU A 719 17.77 -7.49 30.62
N THR A 720 17.78 -7.04 29.39
CA THR A 720 18.92 -6.35 28.79
C THR A 720 19.19 -5.04 29.47
N LEU A 721 18.19 -4.22 29.70
CA LEU A 721 18.30 -2.94 30.36
C LEU A 721 18.61 -3.10 31.85
N ASP A 722 18.15 -4.16 32.51
CA ASP A 722 18.45 -4.42 33.92
C ASP A 722 19.96 -4.59 34.20
N TYR A 723 20.76 -5.08 33.24
CA TYR A 723 22.23 -5.10 33.40
C TYR A 723 22.81 -3.70 33.46
N ILE A 724 22.30 -2.81 32.61
CA ILE A 724 22.76 -1.40 32.61
C ILE A 724 22.28 -0.68 33.85
N VAL A 725 21.03 -0.87 34.26
CA VAL A 725 20.48 -0.26 35.47
C VAL A 725 21.30 -0.65 36.71
N LYS A 726 21.72 -1.91 36.85
CA LYS A 726 22.60 -2.35 37.93
C LYS A 726 23.94 -1.62 37.91
N ARG A 727 24.51 -1.35 36.72
CA ARG A 727 25.74 -0.55 36.59
C ARG A 727 25.53 0.88 37.04
N ILE A 728 24.43 1.51 36.59
CA ILE A 728 24.03 2.86 36.99
C ILE A 728 23.84 2.95 38.52
N GLU A 729 23.13 2.01 39.14
CA GLU A 729 22.88 1.99 40.59
C GLU A 729 24.14 1.69 41.41
N SER A 730 25.12 0.98 40.83
CA SER A 730 26.40 0.72 41.51
C SER A 730 27.40 1.89 41.42
N ASN A 731 27.15 2.84 40.49
CA ASN A 731 27.98 4.02 40.33
C ASN A 731 27.41 5.21 41.11
N GLN A 732 28.13 5.70 42.11
CA GLN A 732 27.69 6.79 43.00
C GLN A 732 27.31 8.08 42.24
N GLN A 733 27.96 8.35 41.10
CA GLN A 733 27.70 9.56 40.30
C GLN A 733 26.33 9.52 39.58
N PHE A 734 25.89 8.34 39.16
CA PHE A 734 24.62 8.17 38.50
C PHE A 734 23.46 7.87 39.43
N LYS A 735 23.72 7.12 40.52
CA LYS A 735 22.70 6.57 41.40
C LYS A 735 21.69 7.61 41.93
N ASN A 736 22.21 8.78 42.31
CA ASN A 736 21.38 9.84 42.89
C ASN A 736 20.53 10.59 41.83
N MET A 737 20.91 10.51 40.57
CA MET A 737 20.24 11.18 39.45
C MET A 737 19.33 10.23 38.66
N PHE A 738 19.45 8.92 38.83
CA PHE A 738 18.65 7.94 38.12
C PHE A 738 17.29 7.78 38.78
N PHE A 739 16.24 8.19 38.08
CA PHE A 739 14.85 8.02 38.54
C PHE A 739 14.36 6.57 38.38
N GLY A 740 14.69 5.90 37.26
CA GLY A 740 14.23 4.56 36.93
C GLY A 740 14.01 4.35 35.43
N SER A 741 13.36 3.25 35.09
CA SER A 741 13.05 2.88 33.69
C SER A 741 11.55 2.94 33.44
N LEU A 742 11.16 3.55 32.32
CA LEU A 742 9.78 3.71 31.87
C LEU A 742 9.51 2.76 30.68
N TYR A 743 8.45 1.96 30.78
CA TYR A 743 8.06 0.97 29.78
C TYR A 743 6.63 1.20 29.32
N LEU A 744 6.36 1.01 28.04
CA LEU A 744 4.98 0.80 27.57
C LEU A 744 4.45 -0.53 28.12
N TYR A 745 5.22 -1.60 27.91
CA TYR A 745 4.90 -2.94 28.37
C TYR A 745 6.13 -3.72 28.79
N ARG A 746 6.06 -4.39 29.94
CA ARG A 746 7.13 -5.29 30.43
C ARG A 746 6.56 -6.66 30.72
N SER A 747 7.05 -7.72 30.05
CA SER A 747 6.48 -9.07 30.16
C SER A 747 6.89 -9.85 31.41
N LYS A 748 7.94 -9.42 32.14
CA LYS A 748 8.42 -10.05 33.38
C LYS A 748 8.76 -9.00 34.43
N LEU A 749 8.22 -9.20 35.64
CA LEU A 749 8.70 -8.48 36.83
C LEU A 749 9.95 -9.20 37.35
N ASN A 750 11.11 -8.60 37.17
CA ASN A 750 12.30 -9.08 37.85
C ASN A 750 12.28 -8.69 39.32
N LYS A 751 12.75 -9.58 40.20
CA LYS A 751 12.89 -9.32 41.65
C LYS A 751 14.01 -8.31 42.02
N THR A 752 14.47 -7.54 41.03
CA THR A 752 15.47 -6.49 41.26
C THR A 752 14.81 -5.26 41.86
N LYS A 753 15.50 -4.60 42.83
CA LYS A 753 15.06 -3.36 43.48
C LYS A 753 14.97 -2.14 42.55
N THR A 754 15.16 -2.34 41.24
CA THR A 754 15.16 -1.28 40.24
C THR A 754 13.77 -0.72 40.07
N GLN A 755 13.64 0.59 40.20
CA GLN A 755 12.35 1.27 39.95
C GLN A 755 12.02 1.20 38.47
N SER A 756 11.02 0.42 38.12
CA SER A 756 10.47 0.34 36.76
C SER A 756 8.98 0.65 36.81
N LEU A 757 8.57 1.60 35.98
CA LEU A 757 7.17 1.95 35.78
C LEU A 757 6.74 1.45 34.39
N PHE A 758 5.54 0.91 34.29
CA PHE A 758 4.99 0.45 33.04
C PHE A 758 3.54 0.93 32.89
N MET A 759 3.18 1.28 31.66
CA MET A 759 1.85 1.82 31.37
C MET A 759 0.79 0.72 31.25
N LEU A 760 1.13 -0.40 30.58
CA LEU A 760 0.17 -1.49 30.33
C LEU A 760 0.24 -2.58 31.38
N PRO A 761 -0.90 -3.22 31.70
CA PRO A 761 -0.95 -4.32 32.67
C PRO A 761 -0.22 -5.57 32.15
N LEU A 762 0.29 -6.41 33.09
CA LEU A 762 1.08 -7.61 32.79
C LEU A 762 0.29 -8.82 32.28
N ASN A 763 -1.02 -8.70 32.14
CA ASN A 763 -1.93 -9.85 31.97
C ASN A 763 -1.92 -10.45 30.56
N GLU A 764 -1.39 -9.76 29.57
CA GLU A 764 -1.37 -10.17 28.16
C GLU A 764 0.02 -9.97 27.55
N ASN A 765 0.34 -10.73 26.50
CA ASN A 765 1.63 -10.62 25.84
C ASN A 765 1.54 -9.73 24.58
N TYR A 766 1.83 -8.46 24.75
CA TYR A 766 1.82 -7.46 23.68
C TYR A 766 3.16 -7.25 22.98
N THR A 767 4.25 -7.86 23.45
CA THR A 767 5.62 -7.55 23.05
C THR A 767 5.80 -7.52 21.55
N TYR A 768 5.43 -8.58 20.87
CA TYR A 768 5.70 -8.72 19.44
C TYR A 768 4.87 -7.78 18.57
N GLY A 769 3.62 -7.56 18.93
CA GLY A 769 2.75 -6.62 18.22
C GLY A 769 3.30 -5.19 18.29
N ILE A 770 3.82 -4.78 19.43
CA ILE A 770 4.40 -3.45 19.63
C ILE A 770 5.69 -3.27 18.82
N GLU A 771 6.57 -4.28 18.83
CA GLU A 771 7.86 -4.23 18.13
C GLU A 771 7.75 -3.93 16.63
N LEU A 772 6.61 -4.26 15.99
CA LEU A 772 6.36 -3.92 14.60
C LEU A 772 6.34 -2.42 14.30
N PHE A 773 5.96 -1.60 15.27
CA PHE A 773 5.66 -0.18 15.09
C PHE A 773 6.73 0.77 15.64
N VAL A 774 7.82 0.22 16.21
CA VAL A 774 8.87 1.01 16.88
C VAL A 774 10.28 0.71 16.35
N ARG A 775 10.39 0.22 15.11
CA ARG A 775 11.67 -0.15 14.50
C ARG A 775 12.54 1.05 14.16
N SER A 776 13.85 0.87 14.27
CA SER A 776 14.87 1.81 13.81
C SER A 776 15.46 1.39 12.47
N LEU A 777 15.75 2.36 11.60
CA LEU A 777 16.42 2.14 10.31
C LEU A 777 17.93 1.89 10.43
N GLN A 778 18.50 2.05 11.61
CA GLN A 778 19.95 1.96 11.83
C GLN A 778 20.48 0.54 12.06
N GLY A 779 19.60 -0.45 12.19
CA GLY A 779 20.00 -1.82 12.48
C GLY A 779 20.36 -2.08 13.97
N GLN A 780 20.90 -3.27 14.24
CA GLN A 780 21.23 -3.72 15.60
C GLN A 780 22.64 -3.27 16.01
N VAL A 781 22.81 -2.84 17.26
CA VAL A 781 24.13 -2.56 17.83
C VAL A 781 24.82 -3.86 18.20
N LEU A 782 25.97 -4.15 17.61
CA LEU A 782 26.78 -5.34 17.88
C LEU A 782 27.74 -5.18 19.08
N GLY A 783 28.17 -3.94 19.34
CA GLY A 783 29.13 -3.61 20.36
C GLY A 783 29.58 -2.16 20.27
N TYR A 784 30.74 -1.88 20.83
CA TYR A 784 31.34 -0.56 20.79
C TYR A 784 32.81 -0.64 20.39
N ASP A 785 33.27 0.44 19.76
CA ASP A 785 34.69 0.63 19.41
C ASP A 785 35.16 2.01 19.79
N LYS A 786 36.48 2.24 19.86
CA LYS A 786 37.05 3.55 20.10
C LYS A 786 37.54 4.19 18.82
N LYS A 787 37.04 5.38 18.54
CA LYS A 787 37.48 6.19 17.40
C LYS A 787 37.66 7.65 17.86
N ASP A 788 38.82 8.23 17.57
CA ASP A 788 39.12 9.64 17.86
C ASP A 788 38.88 10.02 19.34
N GLY A 789 39.21 9.08 20.27
CA GLY A 789 39.04 9.28 21.70
C GLY A 789 37.61 9.15 22.24
N ARG A 790 36.62 8.82 21.39
CA ARG A 790 35.22 8.58 21.75
C ARG A 790 34.85 7.11 21.57
N VAL A 791 33.95 6.65 22.42
CA VAL A 791 33.33 5.33 22.26
C VAL A 791 32.12 5.47 21.36
N ILE A 792 32.12 4.72 20.24
CA ILE A 792 31.05 4.72 19.21
C ILE A 792 30.43 3.34 19.09
N PRO A 793 29.11 3.26 18.78
CA PRO A 793 28.44 1.98 18.53
C PRO A 793 28.85 1.37 17.18
N VAL A 794 28.97 0.05 17.16
CA VAL A 794 29.20 -0.75 15.95
C VAL A 794 27.89 -1.42 15.58
N PHE A 795 27.46 -1.30 14.31
CA PHE A 795 26.16 -1.76 13.83
C PHE A 795 26.25 -2.99 12.94
N ASP A 796 25.20 -3.81 13.00
CA ASP A 796 24.83 -4.72 11.93
C ASP A 796 23.81 -4.03 11.00
N PHE A 797 24.20 -3.81 9.75
CA PHE A 797 23.40 -3.05 8.79
C PHE A 797 22.31 -3.90 8.11
N LEU A 798 22.34 -5.22 8.19
CA LEU A 798 21.45 -6.11 7.43
C LEU A 798 19.96 -5.84 7.69
N GLU A 799 19.55 -5.68 8.94
CA GLU A 799 18.16 -5.36 9.29
C GLU A 799 17.78 -3.94 8.84
N GLY A 800 18.68 -2.99 9.03
CA GLY A 800 18.49 -1.59 8.63
C GLY A 800 18.32 -1.45 7.11
N GLU A 801 19.16 -2.10 6.32
CA GLU A 801 19.05 -2.13 4.86
C GLU A 801 17.75 -2.79 4.38
N ALA A 802 17.35 -3.89 5.04
CA ALA A 802 16.08 -4.55 4.72
C ALA A 802 14.88 -3.66 5.04
N LEU A 803 14.89 -2.93 6.16
CA LEU A 803 13.84 -1.97 6.52
C LEU A 803 13.81 -0.77 5.56
N GLN A 804 14.96 -0.27 5.13
CA GLN A 804 15.05 0.78 4.12
C GLN A 804 14.50 0.32 2.78
N LYS A 805 14.87 -0.90 2.33
CA LYS A 805 14.33 -1.49 1.12
C LYS A 805 12.82 -1.73 1.19
N PHE A 806 12.31 -2.10 2.36
CA PHE A 806 10.88 -2.22 2.66
C PHE A 806 10.19 -0.86 2.73
N ARG A 807 10.93 0.25 2.76
CA ARG A 807 10.45 1.64 2.89
C ARG A 807 9.76 1.91 4.23
N TYR A 808 10.29 1.35 5.30
CA TYR A 808 9.76 1.56 6.65
C TYR A 808 9.84 3.04 7.11
N ASP A 809 10.69 3.84 6.47
CA ASP A 809 10.73 5.30 6.61
C ASP A 809 9.38 5.96 6.30
N GLU A 810 8.63 5.45 5.32
CA GLU A 810 7.28 5.96 5.01
C GLU A 810 6.30 5.75 6.18
N TYR A 811 6.40 4.60 6.89
CA TYR A 811 5.62 4.40 8.10
C TYR A 811 5.97 5.47 9.16
N ILE A 812 7.26 5.73 9.37
CA ILE A 812 7.72 6.75 10.31
C ILE A 812 7.22 8.13 9.89
N ASP A 813 7.32 8.48 8.60
CA ASP A 813 6.78 9.74 8.05
C ASP A 813 5.28 9.88 8.33
N GLY A 814 4.51 8.79 8.20
CA GLY A 814 3.10 8.77 8.57
C GLY A 814 2.87 9.09 10.05
N VAL A 815 3.67 8.48 10.94
CA VAL A 815 3.61 8.78 12.38
C VAL A 815 3.94 10.25 12.65
N MET A 816 4.98 10.80 12.03
CA MET A 816 5.38 12.20 12.21
C MET A 816 4.33 13.15 11.64
N LEU A 817 3.73 12.85 10.51
CA LEU A 817 2.63 13.62 9.93
C LEU A 817 1.43 13.71 10.89
N PHE A 818 1.07 12.60 11.53
CA PHE A 818 0.01 12.61 12.55
C PHE A 818 0.39 13.53 13.72
N MET A 819 1.63 13.46 14.20
CA MET A 819 2.12 14.31 15.28
C MET A 819 2.10 15.80 14.93
N GLU A 820 2.39 16.18 13.67
CA GLU A 820 2.25 17.55 13.20
C GLU A 820 0.82 18.07 13.33
N TYR A 821 -0.17 17.25 13.02
CA TYR A 821 -1.58 17.63 13.18
C TYR A 821 -1.98 17.75 14.65
N ILE A 822 -1.48 16.83 15.49
CA ILE A 822 -1.71 16.87 16.95
C ILE A 822 -1.19 18.19 17.56
N VAL A 823 0.05 18.57 17.27
CA VAL A 823 0.66 19.77 17.88
C VAL A 823 0.03 21.08 17.36
N LYS A 824 -0.64 21.07 16.21
CA LYS A 824 -1.39 22.20 15.65
C LYS A 824 -2.81 22.34 16.22
N THR A 825 -3.27 21.42 17.05
CA THR A 825 -4.65 21.41 17.57
C THR A 825 -4.73 22.18 18.89
N ASP A 826 -5.56 23.22 18.96
CA ASP A 826 -5.65 24.19 20.08
C ASP A 826 -5.99 23.58 21.47
N ASN A 827 -6.61 22.41 21.51
CA ASN A 827 -7.05 21.73 22.73
C ASN A 827 -6.21 20.47 23.07
N TYR A 828 -5.02 20.42 22.60
CA TYR A 828 -4.11 19.29 22.73
C TYR A 828 -3.66 18.97 24.18
N GLU A 829 -3.70 19.95 25.10
CA GLU A 829 -3.21 19.79 26.48
C GLU A 829 -3.95 18.77 27.35
N LYS A 830 -5.23 18.48 26.99
CA LYS A 830 -6.13 17.61 27.78
C LYS A 830 -6.34 16.22 27.18
N ILE A 831 -5.71 15.95 26.04
CA ILE A 831 -6.08 14.82 25.21
C ILE A 831 -5.20 13.65 25.47
N PHE A 832 -5.01 12.66 25.76
CA PHE A 832 -4.15 11.51 25.39
C PHE A 832 -3.35 10.83 26.50
N ASP A 833 -3.77 10.97 27.74
CA ASP A 833 -3.28 10.15 28.86
C ASP A 833 -4.07 8.82 28.98
N ASN A 834 -4.83 8.47 27.94
CA ASN A 834 -5.78 7.38 27.98
C ASN A 834 -5.18 6.06 27.47
N MET A 835 -4.68 5.26 28.39
CA MET A 835 -4.16 3.91 28.13
C MET A 835 -5.12 3.01 27.33
N ASN A 836 -6.43 3.19 27.48
CA ASN A 836 -7.42 2.37 26.79
C ASN A 836 -7.32 2.48 25.27
N VAL A 837 -6.91 3.63 24.73
CA VAL A 837 -6.70 3.80 23.29
C VAL A 837 -5.63 2.84 22.80
N THR A 838 -4.45 2.84 23.46
CA THR A 838 -3.37 1.89 23.14
C THR A 838 -3.82 0.43 23.21
N ILE A 839 -4.55 0.07 24.27
CA ILE A 839 -5.08 -1.29 24.47
C ILE A 839 -6.03 -1.69 23.32
N LEU A 840 -6.90 -0.80 22.89
CA LEU A 840 -7.85 -1.09 21.79
C LEU A 840 -7.12 -1.39 20.47
N TYR A 841 -6.10 -0.62 20.13
CA TYR A 841 -5.28 -0.86 18.94
C TYR A 841 -4.47 -2.16 19.05
N LEU A 842 -3.89 -2.46 20.21
CA LEU A 842 -3.16 -3.71 20.44
C LEU A 842 -4.08 -4.93 20.38
N ASN A 843 -5.30 -4.83 20.92
CA ASN A 843 -6.31 -5.90 20.84
C ASN A 843 -6.75 -6.19 19.40
N TYR A 844 -6.66 -5.20 18.51
CA TYR A 844 -6.90 -5.45 17.09
C TYR A 844 -5.87 -6.43 16.50
N LEU A 845 -4.60 -6.33 16.89
CA LEU A 845 -3.53 -7.21 16.38
C LEU A 845 -3.71 -8.68 16.78
N SER A 846 -4.37 -8.95 17.89
CA SER A 846 -4.69 -10.31 18.37
C SER A 846 -6.08 -10.80 17.94
N ASN A 847 -6.83 -9.97 17.19
CA ASN A 847 -8.16 -10.32 16.75
C ASN A 847 -8.13 -11.29 15.55
N ASN A 848 -9.08 -12.21 15.52
CA ASN A 848 -9.26 -13.14 14.41
C ASN A 848 -9.89 -12.47 13.16
N TYR A 849 -10.33 -11.22 13.24
CA TYR A 849 -10.97 -10.45 12.16
C TYR A 849 -10.10 -9.28 11.69
N ILE A 850 -8.80 -9.50 11.63
CA ILE A 850 -7.85 -8.48 11.19
C ILE A 850 -7.97 -8.28 9.67
N ASP A 851 -7.88 -7.03 9.22
CA ASP A 851 -7.97 -6.69 7.80
C ASP A 851 -6.85 -7.33 6.97
N LYS A 852 -7.21 -7.91 5.82
CA LYS A 852 -6.27 -8.55 4.90
C LYS A 852 -5.18 -7.59 4.44
N LYS A 853 -5.54 -6.38 4.01
CA LYS A 853 -4.57 -5.37 3.56
C LYS A 853 -3.55 -5.05 4.66
N PHE A 854 -4.03 -4.89 5.90
CA PHE A 854 -3.16 -4.62 7.05
C PHE A 854 -2.17 -5.76 7.31
N ILE A 855 -2.65 -7.02 7.34
CA ILE A 855 -1.79 -8.19 7.53
C ILE A 855 -0.78 -8.34 6.38
N GLU A 856 -1.20 -8.12 5.13
CA GLU A 856 -0.33 -8.25 3.97
C GLU A 856 0.79 -7.22 3.99
N ILE A 857 0.52 -5.99 4.42
CA ILE A 857 1.54 -4.95 4.52
C ILE A 857 2.43 -5.18 5.74
N MET A 858 1.84 -5.25 6.93
CA MET A 858 2.61 -5.33 8.17
C MET A 858 3.28 -6.69 8.39
N GLY A 859 2.70 -7.75 7.85
CA GLY A 859 3.32 -9.08 7.89
C GLY A 859 4.62 -9.18 7.07
N ASN A 860 4.86 -8.25 6.16
CA ASN A 860 6.08 -8.19 5.34
C ASN A 860 7.22 -7.39 5.99
N VAL A 861 6.98 -6.74 7.12
CA VAL A 861 8.04 -5.98 7.82
C VAL A 861 9.24 -6.90 8.07
N PRO A 862 10.44 -6.51 7.66
CA PRO A 862 11.67 -7.26 7.91
C PRO A 862 11.89 -7.49 9.40
N PHE A 863 12.22 -8.71 9.78
CA PHE A 863 12.35 -9.12 11.16
C PHE A 863 13.43 -10.19 11.35
N ILE A 864 14.29 -10.01 12.34
CA ILE A 864 15.27 -11.03 12.73
C ILE A 864 14.61 -11.98 13.75
N LEU A 865 14.29 -13.20 13.29
CA LEU A 865 13.76 -14.25 14.14
C LEU A 865 14.86 -14.85 15.01
N ASN A 866 14.69 -14.80 16.35
CA ASN A 866 15.47 -15.56 17.34
C ASN A 866 17.00 -15.47 17.29
N GLY A 867 17.59 -14.34 16.88
CA GLY A 867 19.03 -14.11 16.97
C GLY A 867 19.90 -14.96 16.05
N VAL A 868 19.34 -15.56 15.02
CA VAL A 868 20.12 -16.22 13.95
C VAL A 868 20.74 -15.13 13.10
N LYS A 869 22.03 -14.89 13.30
CA LYS A 869 22.81 -13.74 12.80
C LYS A 869 22.82 -13.54 11.28
N ASP A 870 22.40 -14.51 10.49
CA ASP A 870 22.64 -14.51 9.05
C ASP A 870 21.40 -14.44 8.17
N ARG A 871 20.19 -14.25 8.75
CA ARG A 871 18.95 -14.21 7.96
C ARG A 871 17.97 -13.19 8.49
N VAL A 872 17.80 -12.11 7.75
CA VAL A 872 16.63 -11.23 7.89
C VAL A 872 15.44 -11.93 7.23
N GLY A 873 14.47 -12.36 8.03
CA GLY A 873 13.18 -12.85 7.58
C GLY A 873 12.15 -11.74 7.48
N ILE A 874 10.91 -12.10 7.34
CA ILE A 874 9.75 -11.20 7.43
C ILE A 874 8.89 -11.58 8.64
N PHE A 875 8.14 -10.63 9.18
CA PHE A 875 7.39 -10.79 10.42
C PHE A 875 6.41 -11.98 10.40
N ALA A 876 5.62 -12.09 9.34
CA ALA A 876 4.68 -13.20 9.15
C ALA A 876 4.85 -13.82 7.75
N PRO A 877 5.81 -14.74 7.57
CA PRO A 877 6.07 -15.38 6.28
C PRO A 877 4.87 -16.22 5.82
N ARG A 878 4.64 -16.29 4.50
CA ARG A 878 3.65 -17.21 3.92
C ARG A 878 4.13 -18.65 4.11
N LEU A 879 3.24 -19.51 4.60
CA LEU A 879 3.52 -20.92 4.80
C LEU A 879 3.39 -21.68 3.48
N ASN A 880 4.27 -22.65 3.26
CA ASN A 880 4.23 -23.59 2.15
C ASN A 880 4.92 -24.89 2.55
N ASN A 881 5.04 -25.85 1.65
CA ASN A 881 5.66 -27.14 1.93
C ASN A 881 7.12 -27.07 2.41
N LYS A 882 7.79 -25.91 2.24
CA LYS A 882 9.19 -25.68 2.66
C LYS A 882 9.29 -24.77 3.88
N ILE A 883 8.27 -23.98 4.15
CA ILE A 883 8.22 -23.02 5.26
C ILE A 883 7.11 -23.47 6.20
N THR A 884 7.49 -24.03 7.33
CA THR A 884 6.58 -24.42 8.41
C THR A 884 6.92 -23.61 9.66
N LEU A 885 5.90 -23.07 10.33
CA LEU A 885 6.03 -22.43 11.64
C LEU A 885 5.38 -23.30 12.71
N ASP A 886 5.95 -23.31 13.91
CA ASP A 886 5.31 -23.92 15.07
C ASP A 886 3.99 -23.17 15.36
N GLN A 887 2.91 -23.90 15.62
CA GLN A 887 1.61 -23.34 16.02
C GLN A 887 1.67 -22.49 17.28
N LYS A 888 2.72 -22.65 18.10
CA LYS A 888 2.99 -21.82 19.28
C LYS A 888 3.61 -20.46 18.94
N ASN A 889 3.98 -20.23 17.66
CA ASN A 889 4.53 -18.95 17.24
C ASN A 889 3.44 -17.87 17.28
N SER A 890 3.73 -16.74 17.88
CA SER A 890 2.80 -15.62 18.03
C SER A 890 2.25 -15.06 16.70
N PHE A 891 2.95 -15.30 15.59
CA PHE A 891 2.59 -14.86 14.24
C PHE A 891 2.01 -15.95 13.37
N PHE A 892 1.80 -17.13 13.94
CA PHE A 892 1.32 -18.28 13.20
C PHE A 892 0.00 -17.98 12.47
N ASN A 893 -0.96 -17.35 13.15
CA ASN A 893 -2.25 -16.99 12.57
C ASN A 893 -2.10 -16.04 11.38
N TRP A 894 -1.25 -15.03 11.49
CA TRP A 894 -0.99 -14.10 10.39
C TRP A 894 -0.34 -14.81 9.20
N SER A 895 0.62 -15.71 9.47
CA SER A 895 1.28 -16.49 8.43
C SER A 895 0.31 -17.43 7.72
N VAL A 896 -0.60 -18.08 8.44
CA VAL A 896 -1.65 -18.90 7.84
C VAL A 896 -2.60 -18.07 6.99
N LEU A 897 -3.07 -16.92 7.51
CA LEU A 897 -3.98 -16.03 6.79
C LEU A 897 -3.38 -15.47 5.48
N ARG A 898 -2.06 -15.28 5.44
CA ARG A 898 -1.32 -14.85 4.24
C ARG A 898 -1.01 -15.99 3.27
N SER A 899 -1.21 -17.23 3.65
CA SER A 899 -0.84 -18.40 2.86
C SER A 899 -1.93 -18.79 1.85
N CYS A 900 -1.62 -19.73 0.95
CA CYS A 900 -2.57 -20.23 -0.05
C CYS A 900 -3.79 -20.90 0.60
N LYS A 901 -4.85 -21.07 -0.21
CA LYS A 901 -6.14 -21.61 0.25
C LYS A 901 -5.99 -22.95 0.95
N ASP A 902 -5.20 -23.86 0.39
CA ASP A 902 -5.00 -25.21 0.95
C ASP A 902 -4.43 -25.18 2.37
N ILE A 903 -3.51 -24.27 2.65
CA ILE A 903 -2.96 -24.08 4.00
C ILE A 903 -4.00 -23.48 4.94
N ARG A 904 -4.78 -22.50 4.48
CA ARG A 904 -5.85 -21.90 5.28
C ARG A 904 -6.92 -22.92 5.65
N VAL A 905 -7.34 -23.76 4.71
CA VAL A 905 -8.28 -24.89 4.93
C VAL A 905 -7.70 -25.87 5.95
N LYS A 906 -6.43 -26.27 5.79
CA LYS A 906 -5.74 -27.19 6.71
C LYS A 906 -5.80 -26.73 8.18
N TYR A 907 -5.76 -25.40 8.41
CA TYR A 907 -5.78 -24.83 9.76
C TYR A 907 -7.13 -24.24 10.15
N ASN A 908 -8.22 -24.57 9.44
CA ASN A 908 -9.59 -24.07 9.66
C ASN A 908 -9.71 -22.52 9.65
N MET A 909 -8.87 -21.87 8.88
CA MET A 909 -8.83 -20.39 8.72
C MET A 909 -9.28 -19.93 7.33
N ASP A 910 -9.81 -20.84 6.50
CA ASP A 910 -10.36 -20.51 5.20
C ASP A 910 -11.86 -20.18 5.33
N ASN A 911 -12.14 -19.08 6.01
CA ASN A 911 -13.44 -18.45 5.90
C ASN A 911 -13.28 -17.18 5.07
N ASP A 912 -13.94 -17.07 3.95
CA ASP A 912 -13.96 -15.87 3.09
C ASP A 912 -14.34 -14.61 3.87
N CYS A 913 -14.98 -14.75 5.04
CA CYS A 913 -15.25 -13.68 6.00
C CYS A 913 -14.00 -13.03 6.61
N TYR A 914 -12.84 -13.69 6.62
CA TYR A 914 -11.60 -13.13 7.19
C TYR A 914 -10.90 -12.19 6.22
N PHE A 915 -11.19 -12.29 4.93
CA PHE A 915 -10.55 -11.49 3.90
C PHE A 915 -11.48 -10.52 3.17
N GLY A 916 -12.78 -10.61 3.42
CA GLY A 916 -13.75 -9.67 2.88
C GLY A 916 -13.58 -8.29 3.50
N LEU A 917 -13.99 -7.26 2.80
CA LEU A 917 -14.37 -5.99 3.42
C LEU A 917 -15.37 -6.31 4.51
N ILE A 918 -14.90 -6.37 5.76
CA ILE A 918 -15.80 -6.38 6.89
C ILE A 918 -16.34 -4.97 7.02
N GLY A 919 -17.23 -4.62 6.10
CA GLY A 919 -18.10 -3.50 6.30
C GLY A 919 -19.01 -3.80 7.49
N ALA A 920 -19.63 -2.79 8.08
CA ALA A 920 -20.60 -2.93 9.16
C ALA A 920 -21.63 -4.06 8.92
N VAL A 921 -21.93 -4.39 7.66
CA VAL A 921 -22.83 -5.45 7.23
C VAL A 921 -22.30 -6.85 7.60
N ASP A 922 -20.99 -7.10 7.48
CA ASP A 922 -20.42 -8.43 7.79
C ASP A 922 -20.17 -8.61 9.29
N ILE A 923 -19.83 -7.53 10.00
CA ILE A 923 -19.85 -7.52 11.47
C ILE A 923 -21.26 -7.80 11.99
N ILE A 924 -22.31 -7.17 11.43
CA ILE A 924 -23.71 -7.43 11.79
C ILE A 924 -24.09 -8.87 11.43
N LYS A 925 -23.67 -9.40 10.28
CA LYS A 925 -23.92 -10.79 9.88
C LYS A 925 -23.20 -11.82 10.77
N SER A 926 -22.04 -11.49 11.30
CA SER A 926 -21.30 -12.35 12.23
C SER A 926 -21.83 -12.27 13.66
N HIS A 927 -22.58 -11.23 13.99
CA HIS A 927 -23.11 -11.03 15.34
C HIS A 927 -24.12 -12.09 15.70
N LEU A 928 -24.05 -12.58 16.95
CA LEU A 928 -24.96 -13.64 17.45
C LEU A 928 -26.44 -13.29 17.25
N SER A 929 -26.80 -12.02 17.45
CA SER A 929 -28.16 -11.49 17.25
C SER A 929 -28.64 -11.57 15.80
N TYR A 930 -27.74 -11.34 14.80
CA TYR A 930 -28.10 -11.48 13.39
C TYR A 930 -28.27 -12.94 13.00
N LYS A 931 -27.39 -13.83 13.51
CA LYS A 931 -27.50 -15.28 13.30
C LYS A 931 -28.78 -15.82 13.93
N LEU A 932 -29.12 -15.37 15.16
CA LEU A 932 -30.39 -15.69 15.83
C LEU A 932 -31.58 -15.14 15.03
N GLY A 933 -31.55 -13.89 14.59
CA GLY A 933 -32.60 -13.28 13.77
C GLY A 933 -32.82 -14.01 12.45
N LYS A 934 -31.74 -14.46 11.80
CA LYS A 934 -31.83 -15.26 10.56
C LYS A 934 -32.42 -16.66 10.82
N VAL A 935 -32.07 -17.29 11.95
CA VAL A 935 -32.66 -18.58 12.36
C VAL A 935 -34.14 -18.39 12.66
N ILE A 936 -34.52 -17.34 13.38
CA ILE A 936 -35.92 -17.02 13.68
C ILE A 936 -36.71 -16.75 12.39
N LEU A 937 -36.19 -15.95 11.46
CA LEU A 937 -36.85 -15.65 10.18
C LEU A 937 -36.97 -16.87 9.26
N LEU A 938 -35.97 -17.75 9.26
CA LEU A 938 -36.03 -19.02 8.50
C LEU A 938 -37.07 -19.97 9.08
N ASN A 939 -37.22 -19.96 10.39
CA ASN A 939 -38.21 -20.81 11.07
C ASN A 939 -39.63 -20.23 10.98
N ILE A 940 -39.81 -18.90 10.93
CA ILE A 940 -41.11 -18.27 10.66
C ILE A 940 -41.58 -18.61 9.22
N LYS A 941 -40.68 -18.78 8.27
CA LYS A 941 -41.01 -19.23 6.89
C LYS A 941 -41.33 -20.74 6.79
N ASN A 942 -41.06 -21.52 7.84
CA ASN A 942 -41.35 -22.96 7.90
C ASN A 942 -41.81 -23.38 9.29
N PRO A 943 -43.04 -23.04 9.68
CA PRO A 943 -43.57 -23.28 11.07
C PRO A 943 -43.62 -24.75 11.49
N LEU A 944 -43.55 -25.69 10.55
CA LEU A 944 -43.55 -27.14 10.87
C LEU A 944 -42.22 -27.69 11.38
N LYS A 945 -41.18 -26.89 11.53
CA LYS A 945 -39.89 -27.30 12.12
C LYS A 945 -39.75 -27.01 13.64
N TRP A 946 -40.79 -26.50 14.25
CA TRP A 946 -40.84 -26.24 15.72
C TRP A 946 -41.60 -27.32 16.50
N ILE A 947 -42.09 -28.35 15.84
CA ILE A 947 -42.65 -29.54 16.43
C ILE A 947 -41.72 -30.73 16.09
#